data_ec182f6e5d61c5709a74f050f0917274
#
_entry.id   ec182f6e5d61c5709a74f050f0917274
#
_cell.length_a   1.000
_cell.length_b   1.000
_cell.length_c   1.000
_cell.angle_alpha   90.00
_cell.angle_beta   90.00
_cell.angle_gamma   90.00
#
_symmetry.space_group_name_H-M   'P 1'
#
loop_
_entity.id
_entity.type
_entity.pdbx_description
1 polymer ?
#
loop_
_entity_poly.entity_id
_entity_poly.type
_entity_poly.pdbx_seq_one_letter_code
_entity_poly.pdbx_strand_id
1 'polypeptide(L)'
;MRKIALCLLAGMVTNYTFAQEKNSELDPVTITTSINPEKASRTGRDLVVIKGERFANLPVHSVDELLRYLPGIEVQARGPMGSQSDIVIRGGTFQQVLVILDGLRLNDPNSGHFTSYFPIAPSEIDHIEILKGAASAIFGSEAVGGVVHIITKTFASKSSDKKKSNAIAQITGGEYDFLNLNVGGFYDNGITSVAAGLLTNTTTGQAQRGTRGFVHNNTASASLNHHFGKNWELKLRGAYDDRDFAAQNFYTTFVSDTAKEKVTTKWTQLALVHTGNKDRISLNIGYKDLDDQYKFNSGLTPNKNNSKLTQALLTDERKLKEKTIITSGLQYINKKIASNDRGNHEINQAAAFAILNQEVATHFFISPAARLDYSDGYGWEFDPQINLSFRKNNLQLRGSAGRTIRDADFTERYNNYNKTFVSSGSIGNPGLSAEHSFSYEAGADYFLLNDLKLSATYFKRNQKGVIDYVPTPYADMPRKTNLSPTGSYALAKNISEVNVKGFETEIQYSKQFKNQQQVWASVGLTWLDDKSSSATPSFYISSHAKFLNTFNVLYSSKLFTVSANGLYKKRNPRTSNANIAKVSPDYFVLNGKIEANIIKKLLSAFVEADNIFDRNYADLLGSQMPGRWLMGGIKISLSK
;
A
#
# COMPACT_ATOMS: atom_id res chain seq x y z
N MET A 1 4.42 -38.75 -13.79
CA MET A 1 4.29 -37.71 -12.71
C MET A 1 2.89 -37.12 -12.55
N ARG A 2 1.83 -37.69 -13.17
CA ARG A 2 0.43 -37.19 -13.05
C ARG A 2 -0.43 -37.95 -12.02
N LYS A 3 0.08 -39.00 -11.38
CA LYS A 3 -0.69 -39.84 -10.44
C LYS A 3 -0.34 -39.70 -8.96
N ILE A 4 0.66 -38.88 -8.60
CA ILE A 4 1.08 -38.67 -7.19
C ILE A 4 0.39 -37.46 -6.56
N ALA A 5 -0.10 -36.50 -7.34
CA ALA A 5 -0.78 -35.30 -6.81
C ALA A 5 -2.22 -35.54 -6.32
N LEU A 6 -2.85 -36.62 -6.70
CA LEU A 6 -4.26 -36.92 -6.34
C LEU A 6 -4.42 -37.70 -5.04
N CYS A 7 -3.36 -38.37 -4.56
CA CYS A 7 -3.43 -39.17 -3.33
C CYS A 7 -3.19 -38.37 -2.03
N LEU A 8 -2.70 -37.16 -2.11
CA LEU A 8 -2.49 -36.29 -0.93
C LEU A 8 -3.73 -35.49 -0.50
N LEU A 9 -4.76 -35.41 -1.32
CA LEU A 9 -6.02 -34.74 -0.99
C LEU A 9 -7.10 -35.63 -0.36
N ALA A 10 -6.97 -36.94 -0.42
CA ALA A 10 -8.02 -37.88 0.02
C ALA A 10 -7.91 -38.35 1.48
N GLY A 11 -6.89 -37.95 2.22
CA GLY A 11 -6.58 -38.50 3.55
C GLY A 11 -7.07 -37.69 4.76
N MET A 12 -7.81 -36.57 4.61
CA MET A 12 -8.14 -35.71 5.75
C MET A 12 -9.65 -35.54 6.04
N VAL A 13 -10.44 -36.55 5.86
CA VAL A 13 -11.84 -36.50 6.32
C VAL A 13 -12.02 -37.45 7.50
N THR A 14 -11.71 -36.96 8.70
CA THR A 14 -12.21 -37.55 9.96
C THR A 14 -12.98 -36.49 10.74
N ASN A 15 -14.25 -36.76 10.97
CA ASN A 15 -15.19 -35.95 11.71
C ASN A 15 -14.78 -35.77 13.18
N TYR A 16 -14.51 -34.52 13.57
CA TYR A 16 -14.49 -34.13 14.98
C TYR A 16 -15.41 -32.93 15.19
N THR A 17 -16.56 -33.17 15.79
CA THR A 17 -17.45 -32.15 16.36
C THR A 17 -16.84 -31.64 17.65
N PHE A 18 -16.20 -30.46 17.64
CA PHE A 18 -15.84 -29.70 18.82
C PHE A 18 -16.33 -28.28 18.66
N ALA A 19 -16.94 -27.73 19.72
CA ALA A 19 -17.25 -26.32 19.81
C ALA A 19 -15.93 -25.53 19.71
N GLN A 20 -15.70 -24.89 18.56
CA GLN A 20 -14.50 -24.14 18.24
C GLN A 20 -14.81 -22.65 18.48
N GLU A 21 -13.97 -21.95 19.21
CA GLU A 21 -14.00 -20.49 19.21
C GLU A 21 -13.97 -20.00 17.78
N LYS A 22 -14.91 -19.12 17.45
CA LYS A 22 -15.12 -18.61 16.08
C LYS A 22 -13.87 -17.85 15.64
N ASN A 23 -13.08 -18.42 14.74
CA ASN A 23 -11.87 -17.78 14.21
C ASN A 23 -12.26 -16.50 13.47
N SER A 24 -11.96 -15.34 14.04
CA SER A 24 -12.28 -14.03 13.49
C SER A 24 -11.26 -13.58 12.42
N GLU A 25 -10.18 -14.31 12.19
CA GLU A 25 -9.11 -13.91 11.26
C GLU A 25 -9.56 -13.91 9.81
N LEU A 26 -10.48 -14.79 9.42
CA LEU A 26 -11.00 -14.88 8.05
C LEU A 26 -12.19 -13.96 7.76
N ASP A 27 -12.85 -13.42 8.80
CA ASP A 27 -13.92 -12.43 8.69
C ASP A 27 -13.66 -11.30 9.73
N PRO A 28 -12.57 -10.54 9.59
CA PRO A 28 -12.17 -9.54 10.56
C PRO A 28 -13.14 -8.35 10.57
N VAL A 29 -13.10 -7.58 11.66
CA VAL A 29 -13.68 -6.25 11.68
C VAL A 29 -12.71 -5.29 10.99
N THR A 30 -13.21 -4.51 10.06
CA THR A 30 -12.47 -3.54 9.22
C THR A 30 -13.05 -2.15 9.38
N ILE A 31 -12.26 -1.13 9.14
CA ILE A 31 -12.69 0.28 9.15
C ILE A 31 -12.54 0.96 7.79
N THR A 32 -11.80 0.38 6.86
CA THR A 32 -11.52 1.03 5.56
C THR A 32 -12.73 1.10 4.65
N THR A 33 -13.67 0.19 4.78
CA THR A 33 -14.82 0.12 3.86
C THR A 33 -15.93 1.12 4.14
N SER A 34 -16.01 1.63 5.36
CA SER A 34 -17.13 2.50 5.81
C SER A 34 -16.71 3.55 6.85
N ILE A 35 -15.42 3.66 7.14
CA ILE A 35 -14.85 4.49 8.22
C ILE A 35 -15.28 4.00 9.62
N ASN A 36 -16.18 3.03 9.69
CA ASN A 36 -16.71 2.43 10.90
C ASN A 36 -16.27 0.99 11.07
N PRO A 37 -16.10 0.52 12.32
CA PRO A 37 -15.83 -0.89 12.58
C PRO A 37 -16.97 -1.78 12.11
N GLU A 38 -16.78 -2.53 11.04
CA GLU A 38 -17.74 -3.47 10.49
C GLU A 38 -17.09 -4.79 10.08
N LYS A 39 -17.82 -5.90 10.09
CA LYS A 39 -17.29 -7.17 9.59
C LYS A 39 -17.04 -7.09 8.08
N ALA A 40 -15.89 -7.58 7.63
CA ALA A 40 -15.54 -7.63 6.21
C ALA A 40 -16.64 -8.26 5.35
N SER A 41 -17.31 -9.30 5.87
CA SER A 41 -18.41 -9.97 5.18
C SER A 41 -19.68 -9.14 4.95
N ARG A 42 -19.81 -7.97 5.57
CA ARG A 42 -20.96 -7.07 5.38
C ARG A 42 -20.68 -5.93 4.41
N THR A 43 -19.43 -5.70 4.05
CA THR A 43 -19.01 -4.49 3.35
C THR A 43 -19.30 -4.51 1.85
N GLY A 44 -19.54 -5.67 1.26
CA GLY A 44 -19.76 -5.82 -0.19
C GLY A 44 -18.50 -5.56 -1.03
N ARG A 45 -17.32 -5.53 -0.42
CA ARG A 45 -16.06 -5.16 -1.05
C ARG A 45 -15.02 -6.29 -0.99
N ASP A 46 -14.09 -6.25 -1.95
CA ASP A 46 -12.90 -7.11 -1.93
C ASP A 46 -11.86 -6.52 -0.98
N LEU A 47 -11.61 -7.19 0.12
CA LEU A 47 -10.75 -6.74 1.20
C LEU A 47 -9.79 -7.83 1.65
N VAL A 48 -8.50 -7.49 1.71
CA VAL A 48 -7.45 -8.31 2.32
C VAL A 48 -7.02 -7.66 3.63
N VAL A 49 -6.89 -8.44 4.69
CA VAL A 49 -6.40 -7.97 5.98
C VAL A 49 -5.21 -8.83 6.41
N ILE A 50 -4.11 -8.18 6.77
CA ILE A 50 -2.93 -8.84 7.31
C ILE A 50 -2.54 -8.25 8.66
N LYS A 51 -2.35 -9.11 9.67
CA LYS A 51 -1.91 -8.68 11.00
C LYS A 51 -0.47 -8.22 11.00
N GLY A 52 -0.16 -7.14 11.73
CA GLY A 52 1.18 -6.59 11.85
C GLY A 52 2.21 -7.55 12.44
N GLU A 53 1.79 -8.47 13.32
CA GLU A 53 2.65 -9.52 13.87
C GLU A 53 3.28 -10.45 12.81
N ARG A 54 2.69 -10.53 11.61
CA ARG A 54 3.22 -11.34 10.50
C ARG A 54 4.55 -10.81 9.99
N PHE A 55 4.78 -9.48 10.08
CA PHE A 55 6.03 -8.87 9.63
C PHE A 55 7.27 -9.52 10.26
N ALA A 56 7.27 -9.75 11.57
CA ALA A 56 8.43 -10.33 12.28
C ALA A 56 8.63 -11.84 12.01
N ASN A 57 7.65 -12.51 11.40
CA ASN A 57 7.67 -13.95 11.18
C ASN A 57 7.89 -14.33 9.71
N LEU A 58 7.71 -13.39 8.78
CA LEU A 58 7.94 -13.58 7.35
C LEU A 58 9.35 -13.08 6.95
N PRO A 59 9.93 -13.58 5.85
CA PRO A 59 11.16 -13.05 5.29
C PRO A 59 10.87 -11.73 4.54
N VAL A 60 10.78 -10.63 5.31
CA VAL A 60 10.55 -9.26 4.81
C VAL A 60 11.18 -8.24 5.76
N HIS A 61 11.74 -7.16 5.22
CA HIS A 61 12.50 -6.14 5.96
C HIS A 61 11.91 -4.74 5.87
N SER A 62 10.87 -4.55 5.05
CA SER A 62 10.12 -3.30 4.91
C SER A 62 8.64 -3.56 4.68
N VAL A 63 7.79 -2.54 4.90
CA VAL A 63 6.33 -2.68 4.76
C VAL A 63 5.94 -2.91 3.29
N ASP A 64 6.62 -2.28 2.34
CA ASP A 64 6.39 -2.47 0.91
C ASP A 64 6.79 -3.88 0.44
N GLU A 65 7.84 -4.48 1.01
CA GLU A 65 8.16 -5.89 0.79
C GLU A 65 7.05 -6.82 1.30
N LEU A 66 6.48 -6.54 2.47
CA LEU A 66 5.32 -7.30 2.95
C LEU A 66 4.15 -7.21 1.95
N LEU A 67 3.83 -6.00 1.48
CA LEU A 67 2.75 -5.78 0.52
C LEU A 67 2.97 -6.52 -0.80
N ARG A 68 4.22 -6.66 -1.24
CA ARG A 68 4.61 -7.31 -2.49
C ARG A 68 4.13 -8.75 -2.62
N TYR A 69 4.00 -9.46 -1.50
CA TYR A 69 3.59 -10.87 -1.47
C TYR A 69 2.12 -11.06 -1.12
N LEU A 70 1.33 -9.98 -1.01
CA LEU A 70 -0.09 -10.06 -0.70
C LEU A 70 -0.96 -10.20 -1.97
N PRO A 71 -2.10 -10.90 -1.88
CA PRO A 71 -2.99 -11.13 -3.00
C PRO A 71 -3.52 -9.84 -3.65
N GLY A 72 -3.41 -9.74 -4.98
CA GLY A 72 -3.98 -8.66 -5.76
C GLY A 72 -3.23 -7.33 -5.69
N ILE A 73 -2.04 -7.32 -5.09
CA ILE A 73 -1.14 -6.16 -5.07
C ILE A 73 0.07 -6.46 -5.95
N GLU A 74 0.38 -5.55 -6.85
CA GLU A 74 1.62 -5.54 -7.60
C GLU A 74 2.52 -4.44 -7.01
N VAL A 75 3.66 -4.81 -6.44
CA VAL A 75 4.70 -3.86 -6.06
C VAL A 75 5.81 -3.92 -7.09
N GLN A 76 6.02 -2.80 -7.77
CA GLN A 76 7.07 -2.63 -8.77
C GLN A 76 8.29 -2.01 -8.07
N ALA A 77 9.15 -2.87 -7.53
CA ALA A 77 10.30 -2.44 -6.76
C ALA A 77 11.46 -2.00 -7.67
N ARG A 78 12.28 -1.09 -7.17
CA ARG A 78 13.46 -0.53 -7.85
C ARG A 78 14.77 -0.81 -7.12
N GLY A 79 14.70 -1.53 -6.02
CA GLY A 79 15.83 -1.91 -5.18
C GLY A 79 15.37 -2.73 -3.98
N PRO A 80 16.27 -3.09 -3.07
CA PRO A 80 15.94 -3.90 -1.89
C PRO A 80 15.43 -3.04 -0.73
N MET A 81 14.78 -3.68 0.24
CA MET A 81 14.66 -3.27 1.65
C MET A 81 14.12 -1.86 1.88
N GLY A 82 13.03 -1.53 1.17
CA GLY A 82 12.37 -0.24 1.32
C GLY A 82 13.11 0.93 0.66
N SER A 83 13.93 0.68 -0.38
CA SER A 83 14.25 1.67 -1.39
C SER A 83 12.96 2.07 -2.13
N GLN A 84 12.99 2.72 -3.25
CA GLN A 84 11.75 3.13 -3.91
C GLN A 84 11.00 1.93 -4.49
N SER A 85 9.68 1.90 -4.31
CA SER A 85 8.76 0.96 -4.95
C SER A 85 7.42 1.61 -5.28
N ASP A 86 6.79 1.18 -6.36
CA ASP A 86 5.48 1.64 -6.82
C ASP A 86 4.41 0.60 -6.47
N ILE A 87 3.41 1.00 -5.69
CA ILE A 87 2.29 0.14 -5.31
C ILE A 87 1.19 0.26 -6.36
N VAL A 88 0.80 -0.84 -6.95
CA VAL A 88 -0.20 -0.91 -8.02
C VAL A 88 -1.28 -1.92 -7.66
N ILE A 89 -2.54 -1.57 -7.88
CA ILE A 89 -3.70 -2.44 -7.67
C ILE A 89 -4.53 -2.46 -8.94
N ARG A 90 -4.84 -3.67 -9.44
CA ARG A 90 -5.73 -3.91 -10.58
C ARG A 90 -5.36 -3.11 -11.84
N GLY A 91 -4.08 -3.07 -12.20
CA GLY A 91 -3.60 -2.41 -13.42
C GLY A 91 -3.83 -0.88 -13.41
N GLY A 92 -3.85 -0.25 -12.25
CA GLY A 92 -3.75 1.20 -12.10
C GLY A 92 -2.31 1.68 -12.19
N THR A 93 -2.09 2.98 -12.22
CA THR A 93 -0.76 3.55 -11.98
C THR A 93 -0.50 3.65 -10.48
N PHE A 94 0.75 3.88 -10.09
CA PHE A 94 1.13 4.07 -8.68
C PHE A 94 0.48 5.33 -8.05
N GLN A 95 0.11 6.33 -8.86
CA GLN A 95 -0.65 7.50 -8.39
C GLN A 95 -2.14 7.19 -8.14
N GLN A 96 -2.62 6.02 -8.55
CA GLN A 96 -4.02 5.57 -8.44
C GLN A 96 -4.27 4.65 -7.24
N VAL A 97 -3.30 4.55 -6.32
CA VAL A 97 -3.44 3.84 -5.05
C VAL A 97 -3.27 4.82 -3.91
N LEU A 98 -4.28 4.88 -3.05
CA LEU A 98 -4.24 5.71 -1.86
C LEU A 98 -3.66 4.92 -0.68
N VAL A 99 -2.68 5.49 -0.01
CA VAL A 99 -2.15 4.97 1.26
C VAL A 99 -2.64 5.84 2.41
N ILE A 100 -3.14 5.19 3.45
CA ILE A 100 -3.70 5.81 4.66
C ILE A 100 -2.96 5.27 5.88
N LEU A 101 -2.62 6.14 6.81
CA LEU A 101 -2.15 5.80 8.15
C LEU A 101 -3.15 6.33 9.17
N ASP A 102 -3.77 5.42 9.92
CA ASP A 102 -4.72 5.77 11.00
C ASP A 102 -5.80 6.79 10.58
N GLY A 103 -6.34 6.63 9.35
CA GLY A 103 -7.42 7.46 8.79
C GLY A 103 -6.99 8.67 7.97
N LEU A 104 -5.70 9.03 7.92
CA LEU A 104 -5.20 10.15 7.12
C LEU A 104 -4.27 9.68 5.99
N ARG A 105 -4.34 10.37 4.83
CA ARG A 105 -3.54 10.01 3.66
C ARG A 105 -2.05 10.31 3.85
N LEU A 106 -1.22 9.40 3.33
CA LEU A 106 0.23 9.53 3.28
C LEU A 106 0.78 9.94 1.91
N ASN A 107 -0.01 9.81 0.83
CA ASN A 107 0.42 10.12 -0.52
C ASN A 107 1.05 11.50 -0.59
N ASP A 108 2.22 11.58 -1.23
CA ASP A 108 2.96 12.83 -1.30
C ASP A 108 2.48 13.69 -2.48
N PRO A 109 2.27 15.00 -2.29
CA PRO A 109 1.84 15.87 -3.36
C PRO A 109 2.91 16.10 -4.45
N ASN A 110 4.18 15.87 -4.15
CA ASN A 110 5.26 16.02 -5.13
C ASN A 110 5.20 14.92 -6.18
N SER A 111 5.12 13.66 -5.74
CA SER A 111 5.10 12.51 -6.66
C SER A 111 4.49 11.28 -5.99
N GLY A 112 3.69 10.53 -6.74
CA GLY A 112 3.16 9.24 -6.31
C GLY A 112 4.23 8.18 -6.01
N HIS A 113 5.47 8.35 -6.47
CA HIS A 113 6.59 7.44 -6.18
C HIS A 113 6.95 7.35 -4.69
N PHE A 114 6.60 8.36 -3.88
CA PHE A 114 6.86 8.36 -2.44
C PHE A 114 5.75 7.69 -1.61
N THR A 115 4.76 7.09 -2.27
CA THR A 115 3.62 6.42 -1.62
C THR A 115 4.05 5.19 -0.81
N SER A 116 5.16 4.55 -1.15
CA SER A 116 5.72 3.39 -0.42
C SER A 116 6.61 3.77 0.79
N TYR A 117 6.82 5.04 1.07
CA TYR A 117 7.63 5.49 2.21
C TYR A 117 6.75 5.65 3.44
N PHE A 118 6.67 4.57 4.23
CA PHE A 118 5.85 4.51 5.42
C PHE A 118 6.65 5.01 6.63
N PRO A 119 6.32 6.19 7.20
CA PRO A 119 7.03 6.71 8.38
C PRO A 119 6.52 6.02 9.66
N ILE A 120 6.62 4.69 9.71
CA ILE A 120 6.16 3.88 10.83
C ILE A 120 7.02 2.64 11.01
N ALA A 121 7.40 2.34 12.25
CA ALA A 121 8.05 1.09 12.57
C ALA A 121 7.04 -0.07 12.50
N PRO A 122 7.36 -1.20 11.84
CA PRO A 122 6.47 -2.34 11.71
C PRO A 122 5.95 -2.90 13.04
N SER A 123 6.73 -2.74 14.11
CA SER A 123 6.35 -3.14 15.47
C SER A 123 5.12 -2.41 16.03
N GLU A 124 4.76 -1.24 15.50
CA GLU A 124 3.56 -0.49 15.89
C GLU A 124 2.30 -0.91 15.11
N ILE A 125 2.44 -1.61 14.00
CA ILE A 125 1.30 -2.00 13.15
C ILE A 125 0.44 -3.04 13.89
N ASP A 126 -0.86 -2.79 13.99
CA ASP A 126 -1.86 -3.76 14.42
C ASP A 126 -2.25 -4.65 13.23
N HIS A 127 -2.70 -4.03 12.14
CA HIS A 127 -3.01 -4.70 10.89
C HIS A 127 -2.97 -3.73 9.71
N ILE A 128 -2.92 -4.27 8.51
CA ILE A 128 -3.05 -3.53 7.25
C ILE A 128 -4.30 -4.04 6.54
N GLU A 129 -5.18 -3.12 6.14
CA GLU A 129 -6.36 -3.38 5.34
C GLU A 129 -6.11 -2.93 3.90
N ILE A 130 -6.37 -3.79 2.94
CA ILE A 130 -6.20 -3.51 1.52
C ILE A 130 -7.55 -3.62 0.85
N LEU A 131 -8.16 -2.46 0.58
CA LEU A 131 -9.42 -2.34 -0.13
C LEU A 131 -9.15 -2.23 -1.61
N LYS A 132 -9.60 -3.20 -2.40
CA LYS A 132 -9.41 -3.21 -3.85
C LYS A 132 -10.58 -2.54 -4.56
N GLY A 133 -10.31 -1.87 -5.69
CA GLY A 133 -11.29 -1.17 -6.52
C GLY A 133 -11.66 0.22 -6.04
N ALA A 134 -12.74 0.78 -6.60
CA ALA A 134 -13.17 2.17 -6.41
C ALA A 134 -13.44 2.52 -4.94
N ALA A 135 -12.84 3.62 -4.45
CA ALA A 135 -13.06 4.10 -3.09
C ALA A 135 -13.05 5.64 -2.96
N SER A 136 -13.12 6.39 -4.08
CA SER A 136 -13.11 7.86 -4.05
C SER A 136 -14.32 8.47 -3.34
N ALA A 137 -15.47 7.83 -3.38
CA ALA A 137 -16.66 8.28 -2.64
C ALA A 137 -16.46 8.34 -1.12
N ILE A 138 -15.45 7.65 -0.60
CA ILE A 138 -15.12 7.63 0.83
C ILE A 138 -13.87 8.48 1.09
N PHE A 139 -12.80 8.26 0.31
CA PHE A 139 -11.46 8.76 0.59
C PHE A 139 -10.99 9.88 -0.35
N GLY A 140 -11.78 10.19 -1.41
CA GLY A 140 -11.45 11.21 -2.40
C GLY A 140 -10.44 10.73 -3.46
N SER A 141 -9.78 11.69 -4.07
CA SER A 141 -8.81 11.50 -5.14
C SER A 141 -7.75 10.44 -4.80
N GLU A 142 -7.22 9.76 -5.85
CA GLU A 142 -6.19 8.70 -5.80
C GLU A 142 -6.69 7.31 -5.36
N ALA A 143 -7.89 7.19 -4.74
CA ALA A 143 -8.49 5.91 -4.36
C ALA A 143 -9.16 5.21 -5.55
N VAL A 144 -8.44 5.04 -6.67
CA VAL A 144 -8.95 4.52 -7.96
C VAL A 144 -8.76 3.01 -8.08
N GLY A 145 -7.53 2.54 -7.93
CA GLY A 145 -7.18 1.11 -7.96
C GLY A 145 -7.50 0.42 -6.64
N GLY A 146 -7.38 1.17 -5.54
CA GLY A 146 -7.64 0.69 -4.19
C GLY A 146 -7.04 1.59 -3.12
N VAL A 147 -7.15 1.12 -1.89
CA VAL A 147 -6.63 1.79 -0.68
C VAL A 147 -5.81 0.80 0.14
N VAL A 148 -4.62 1.20 0.56
CA VAL A 148 -3.81 0.51 1.57
C VAL A 148 -3.91 1.30 2.87
N HIS A 149 -4.58 0.76 3.88
CA HIS A 149 -4.80 1.42 5.16
C HIS A 149 -4.00 0.71 6.25
N ILE A 150 -3.03 1.39 6.81
CA ILE A 150 -2.23 0.91 7.93
C ILE A 150 -2.89 1.40 9.22
N ILE A 151 -3.29 0.46 10.06
CA ILE A 151 -3.87 0.72 11.37
C ILE A 151 -2.86 0.33 12.44
N THR A 152 -2.59 1.25 13.37
CA THR A 152 -1.62 1.03 14.42
C THR A 152 -2.25 0.57 15.73
N LYS A 153 -1.46 -0.08 16.57
CA LYS A 153 -1.91 -0.66 17.85
C LYS A 153 -2.55 0.36 18.78
N THR A 154 -2.01 1.57 18.86
CA THR A 154 -2.55 2.65 19.69
C THR A 154 -3.88 3.18 19.13
N PHE A 155 -3.98 3.35 17.79
CA PHE A 155 -5.21 3.84 17.17
C PHE A 155 -6.31 2.76 17.11
N ALA A 156 -5.95 1.48 17.09
CA ALA A 156 -6.88 0.34 17.21
C ALA A 156 -7.31 0.06 18.65
N SER A 157 -6.56 0.56 19.65
CA SER A 157 -6.83 0.29 21.07
C SER A 157 -8.18 0.88 21.50
N LYS A 158 -8.90 0.12 22.31
CA LYS A 158 -10.19 0.49 22.91
C LYS A 158 -10.07 0.44 24.44
N SER A 159 -10.81 1.30 25.14
CA SER A 159 -10.92 1.21 26.59
C SER A 159 -11.32 -0.19 27.06
N SER A 160 -10.60 -0.76 28.01
CA SER A 160 -10.76 -2.14 28.45
C SER A 160 -10.15 -2.31 29.85
N ASP A 161 -10.67 -3.22 30.65
CA ASP A 161 -10.08 -3.59 31.94
C ASP A 161 -8.84 -4.49 31.80
N LYS A 162 -8.49 -4.92 30.58
CA LYS A 162 -7.37 -5.83 30.32
C LYS A 162 -6.12 -5.05 29.96
N LYS A 163 -5.07 -5.27 30.73
CA LYS A 163 -3.72 -4.77 30.40
C LYS A 163 -3.08 -5.64 29.32
N LYS A 164 -2.39 -5.02 28.38
CA LYS A 164 -1.64 -5.69 27.31
C LYS A 164 -0.28 -5.05 27.19
N SER A 165 0.74 -5.86 26.96
CA SER A 165 2.07 -5.36 26.60
C SER A 165 2.74 -6.31 25.62
N ASN A 166 3.43 -5.77 24.67
CA ASN A 166 4.38 -6.52 23.84
C ASN A 166 5.61 -5.69 23.53
N ALA A 167 6.73 -6.33 23.39
CA ALA A 167 7.94 -5.73 22.88
C ALA A 167 8.66 -6.72 21.97
N ILE A 168 9.34 -6.19 20.97
CA ILE A 168 10.14 -6.96 20.02
C ILE A 168 11.46 -6.23 19.81
N ALA A 169 12.55 -7.01 19.75
CA ALA A 169 13.84 -6.56 19.29
C ALA A 169 14.41 -7.65 18.37
N GLN A 170 14.60 -7.32 17.10
CA GLN A 170 15.17 -8.21 16.10
C GLN A 170 16.38 -7.53 15.48
N ILE A 171 17.49 -8.25 15.42
CA ILE A 171 18.69 -7.85 14.68
C ILE A 171 18.99 -8.92 13.64
N THR A 172 19.24 -8.50 12.41
CA THR A 172 19.57 -9.36 11.27
C THR A 172 20.85 -8.84 10.63
N GLY A 173 21.81 -9.71 10.37
CA GLY A 173 23.00 -9.43 9.57
C GLY A 173 23.07 -10.35 8.37
N GLY A 174 23.72 -9.93 7.29
CA GLY A 174 23.78 -10.73 6.07
C GLY A 174 24.82 -10.28 5.07
N GLU A 175 24.74 -10.82 3.87
CA GLU A 175 25.61 -10.47 2.75
C GLU A 175 25.51 -8.98 2.41
N TYR A 176 26.55 -8.44 1.76
CA TYR A 176 26.65 -7.03 1.35
C TYR A 176 26.58 -6.03 2.52
N ASP A 177 27.17 -6.40 3.66
CA ASP A 177 27.15 -5.62 4.91
C ASP A 177 25.71 -5.28 5.37
N PHE A 178 24.77 -6.19 5.09
CA PHE A 178 23.38 -5.96 5.49
C PHE A 178 23.22 -5.98 7.01
N LEU A 179 22.56 -4.95 7.51
CA LEU A 179 22.11 -4.85 8.89
C LEU A 179 20.67 -4.35 8.92
N ASN A 180 19.78 -5.14 9.52
CA ASN A 180 18.44 -4.74 9.89
C ASN A 180 18.28 -4.73 11.40
N LEU A 181 17.71 -3.67 11.92
CA LEU A 181 17.27 -3.57 13.31
C LEU A 181 15.80 -3.19 13.33
N ASN A 182 14.97 -4.04 13.95
CA ASN A 182 13.54 -3.78 14.16
C ASN A 182 13.24 -3.92 15.66
N VAL A 183 13.02 -2.78 16.32
CA VAL A 183 12.77 -2.71 17.76
C VAL A 183 11.49 -1.93 18.01
N GLY A 184 10.69 -2.39 18.95
CA GLY A 184 9.55 -1.60 19.40
C GLY A 184 8.75 -2.25 20.49
N GLY A 185 7.82 -1.47 21.05
CA GLY A 185 6.97 -1.89 22.13
C GLY A 185 5.61 -1.23 22.10
N PHE A 186 4.66 -1.91 22.70
CA PHE A 186 3.31 -1.43 22.94
C PHE A 186 2.89 -1.77 24.37
N TYR A 187 2.31 -0.82 25.06
CA TYR A 187 1.72 -0.98 26.39
C TYR A 187 0.34 -0.35 26.41
N ASP A 188 -0.62 -1.05 27.00
CA ASP A 188 -2.00 -0.61 27.18
C ASP A 188 -2.45 -1.02 28.58
N ASN A 189 -2.87 -0.04 29.38
CA ASN A 189 -3.44 -0.28 30.72
C ASN A 189 -4.97 -0.22 30.75
N GLY A 190 -5.59 -0.10 29.56
CA GLY A 190 -7.03 0.02 29.38
C GLY A 190 -7.55 1.46 29.35
N ILE A 191 -6.77 2.44 29.83
CA ILE A 191 -7.06 3.87 29.80
C ILE A 191 -6.09 4.58 28.87
N THR A 192 -4.81 4.22 28.96
CA THR A 192 -3.75 4.80 28.15
C THR A 192 -3.02 3.69 27.44
N SER A 193 -2.87 3.82 26.14
CA SER A 193 -1.97 2.98 25.35
C SER A 193 -0.86 3.81 24.73
N VAL A 194 0.34 3.26 24.70
CA VAL A 194 1.53 3.87 24.08
C VAL A 194 2.23 2.85 23.21
N ALA A 195 2.79 3.31 22.11
CA ALA A 195 3.68 2.50 21.26
C ALA A 195 4.86 3.35 20.81
N ALA A 196 6.01 2.71 20.64
CA ALA A 196 7.16 3.30 19.98
C ALA A 196 7.94 2.22 19.23
N GLY A 197 8.61 2.62 18.14
CA GLY A 197 9.39 1.69 17.36
C GLY A 197 10.48 2.35 16.53
N LEU A 198 11.48 1.53 16.17
CA LEU A 198 12.60 1.87 15.32
C LEU A 198 12.77 0.79 14.27
N LEU A 199 13.03 1.19 13.03
CA LEU A 199 13.46 0.30 11.95
C LEU A 199 14.70 0.88 11.30
N THR A 200 15.73 0.07 11.13
CA THR A 200 16.92 0.42 10.35
C THR A 200 17.17 -0.65 9.31
N ASN A 201 17.42 -0.26 8.08
CA ASN A 201 17.92 -1.11 7.00
C ASN A 201 19.15 -0.46 6.40
N THR A 202 20.30 -1.08 6.51
CA THR A 202 21.54 -0.60 5.89
C THR A 202 22.24 -1.70 5.12
N THR A 203 22.77 -1.38 3.95
CA THR A 203 23.58 -2.29 3.14
C THR A 203 24.46 -1.50 2.18
N THR A 204 25.64 -2.01 1.86
CA THR A 204 26.47 -1.51 0.73
C THR A 204 25.89 -1.97 -0.62
N GLY A 205 25.04 -2.99 -0.62
CA GLY A 205 24.34 -3.52 -1.78
C GLY A 205 25.21 -4.25 -2.80
N GLN A 206 24.54 -4.95 -3.68
CA GLN A 206 25.20 -5.63 -4.81
C GLN A 206 25.75 -4.62 -5.82
N ALA A 207 26.79 -5.03 -6.58
CA ALA A 207 27.29 -4.26 -7.69
C ALA A 207 26.21 -4.14 -8.78
N GLN A 208 25.97 -2.91 -9.21
CA GLN A 208 25.15 -2.53 -10.35
C GLN A 208 26.05 -1.91 -11.42
N ARG A 209 25.53 -1.40 -12.53
CA ARG A 209 26.32 -0.80 -13.59
C ARG A 209 27.26 0.32 -13.11
N GLY A 210 28.48 -0.03 -12.69
CA GLY A 210 29.51 0.91 -12.21
C GLY A 210 29.24 1.55 -10.84
N THR A 211 28.16 1.17 -10.13
CA THR A 211 27.84 1.62 -8.78
C THR A 211 27.37 0.45 -7.93
N ARG A 212 27.19 0.67 -6.63
CA ARG A 212 26.55 -0.28 -5.71
C ARG A 212 25.14 0.17 -5.38
N GLY A 213 24.20 -0.78 -5.24
CA GLY A 213 22.82 -0.56 -4.85
C GLY A 213 22.68 -0.39 -3.32
N PHE A 214 23.40 0.57 -2.74
CA PHE A 214 23.37 0.84 -1.30
C PHE A 214 22.00 1.34 -0.84
N VAL A 215 21.66 1.03 0.41
CA VAL A 215 20.46 1.52 1.12
C VAL A 215 20.83 1.87 2.55
N HIS A 216 20.38 3.03 3.04
CA HIS A 216 20.44 3.48 4.43
C HIS A 216 19.07 4.08 4.80
N ASN A 217 18.20 3.27 5.37
CA ASN A 217 16.86 3.69 5.78
C ASN A 217 16.72 3.61 7.29
N ASN A 218 16.24 4.69 7.92
CA ASN A 218 16.00 4.76 9.35
C ASN A 218 14.61 5.34 9.59
N THR A 219 13.78 4.62 10.32
CA THR A 219 12.43 5.04 10.70
C THR A 219 12.31 5.01 12.22
N ALA A 220 11.83 6.09 12.81
CA ALA A 220 11.47 6.18 14.22
C ALA A 220 10.05 6.71 14.34
N SER A 221 9.22 6.06 15.15
CA SER A 221 7.84 6.50 15.37
C SER A 221 7.39 6.24 16.80
N ALA A 222 6.46 7.06 17.28
CA ALA A 222 5.82 6.89 18.58
C ALA A 222 4.37 7.39 18.53
N SER A 223 3.53 6.78 19.34
CA SER A 223 2.12 7.12 19.43
C SER A 223 1.53 6.89 20.81
N LEU A 224 0.45 7.61 21.10
CA LEU A 224 -0.29 7.57 22.36
C LEU A 224 -1.79 7.62 22.07
N ASN A 225 -2.56 6.85 22.82
CA ASN A 225 -4.02 7.00 22.94
C ASN A 225 -4.38 7.11 24.43
N HIS A 226 -5.18 8.10 24.79
CA HIS A 226 -5.67 8.29 26.15
C HIS A 226 -7.18 8.50 26.19
N HIS A 227 -7.86 7.73 27.03
CA HIS A 227 -9.30 7.84 27.25
C HIS A 227 -9.59 8.76 28.44
N PHE A 228 -10.32 9.85 28.20
CA PHE A 228 -10.83 10.75 29.23
C PHE A 228 -12.25 10.35 29.60
N GLY A 229 -12.41 9.71 30.76
CA GLY A 229 -13.68 9.13 31.15
C GLY A 229 -14.14 8.04 30.19
N LYS A 230 -15.45 8.00 29.89
CA LYS A 230 -16.05 6.96 29.06
C LYS A 230 -16.21 7.33 27.58
N ASN A 231 -16.16 8.63 27.27
CA ASN A 231 -16.66 9.15 26.00
C ASN A 231 -15.60 9.82 25.12
N TRP A 232 -14.47 10.24 25.67
CA TRP A 232 -13.47 11.00 24.94
C TRP A 232 -12.17 10.23 24.78
N GLU A 233 -11.58 10.28 23.60
CA GLU A 233 -10.26 9.74 23.29
C GLU A 233 -9.40 10.82 22.61
N LEU A 234 -8.15 10.94 23.05
CA LEU A 234 -7.11 11.72 22.39
C LEU A 234 -6.03 10.79 21.89
N LYS A 235 -5.73 10.87 20.58
CA LYS A 235 -4.67 10.08 19.95
C LYS A 235 -3.65 11.02 19.36
N LEU A 236 -2.37 10.73 19.59
CA LEU A 236 -1.23 11.49 19.09
C LEU A 236 -0.23 10.55 18.43
N ARG A 237 0.42 11.02 17.37
CA ARG A 237 1.52 10.34 16.69
C ARG A 237 2.56 11.33 16.23
N GLY A 238 3.85 10.93 16.37
CA GLY A 238 4.98 11.57 15.73
C GLY A 238 5.85 10.51 15.06
N ALA A 239 6.40 10.82 13.88
CA ALA A 239 7.29 9.92 13.18
C ALA A 239 8.34 10.69 12.36
N TYR A 240 9.48 10.05 12.20
CA TYR A 240 10.61 10.50 11.39
C TYR A 240 11.13 9.33 10.56
N ASP A 241 11.34 9.56 9.25
CA ASP A 241 11.86 8.57 8.33
C ASP A 241 12.93 9.23 7.45
N ASP A 242 14.13 8.66 7.43
CA ASP A 242 15.27 9.14 6.65
C ASP A 242 15.79 8.01 5.77
N ARG A 243 15.87 8.27 4.47
CA ARG A 243 16.27 7.32 3.44
C ARG A 243 17.37 7.92 2.58
N ASP A 244 18.45 7.17 2.36
CA ASP A 244 19.52 7.50 1.43
C ASP A 244 19.89 6.23 0.66
N PHE A 245 19.68 6.23 -0.67
CA PHE A 245 19.82 5.02 -1.45
C PHE A 245 20.30 5.29 -2.87
N ALA A 246 20.87 4.26 -3.50
CA ALA A 246 21.18 4.26 -4.91
C ALA A 246 19.91 4.23 -5.75
N ALA A 247 19.75 5.21 -6.64
CA ALA A 247 18.56 5.39 -7.49
C ALA A 247 18.85 5.17 -8.98
N GLN A 248 19.83 4.33 -9.30
CA GLN A 248 20.22 4.05 -10.68
C GLN A 248 19.10 3.36 -11.45
N ASN A 249 18.72 3.92 -12.58
CA ASN A 249 17.62 3.47 -13.43
C ASN A 249 16.22 3.55 -12.76
N PHE A 250 16.04 4.43 -11.81
CA PHE A 250 14.72 4.63 -11.20
C PHE A 250 13.80 5.45 -12.13
N TYR A 251 14.36 6.46 -12.80
CA TYR A 251 13.57 7.36 -13.64
C TYR A 251 14.09 7.43 -15.10
N THR A 252 15.27 6.88 -15.37
CA THR A 252 15.88 6.91 -16.70
C THR A 252 16.57 5.60 -17.03
N THR A 253 16.91 5.42 -18.32
CA THR A 253 17.66 4.26 -18.80
C THR A 253 19.06 4.64 -19.31
N PHE A 254 19.50 5.88 -19.08
CA PHE A 254 20.82 6.35 -19.55
C PHE A 254 21.96 5.58 -18.89
N VAL A 255 22.99 5.28 -19.69
CA VAL A 255 24.19 4.58 -19.19
C VAL A 255 24.96 5.42 -18.16
N SER A 256 24.90 6.76 -18.28
CA SER A 256 25.52 7.71 -17.34
C SER A 256 24.76 7.91 -16.03
N ASP A 257 23.65 7.19 -15.85
CA ASP A 257 22.88 7.23 -14.61
C ASP A 257 23.63 6.53 -13.47
N THR A 258 24.08 7.32 -12.50
CA THR A 258 24.65 6.87 -11.23
C THR A 258 23.89 7.53 -10.07
N ALA A 259 22.58 7.65 -10.25
CA ALA A 259 21.75 8.44 -9.37
C ALA A 259 21.73 7.96 -7.91
N LYS A 260 21.58 8.94 -7.03
CA LYS A 260 21.33 8.77 -5.61
C LYS A 260 20.13 9.63 -5.22
N GLU A 261 19.36 9.14 -4.28
CA GLU A 261 18.21 9.85 -3.76
C GLU A 261 18.21 9.84 -2.24
N LYS A 262 17.98 11.01 -1.65
CA LYS A 262 17.83 11.16 -0.21
C LYS A 262 16.46 11.76 0.09
N VAL A 263 15.69 11.09 0.95
CA VAL A 263 14.33 11.52 1.32
C VAL A 263 14.20 11.51 2.83
N THR A 264 13.76 12.64 3.40
CA THR A 264 13.47 12.76 4.82
C THR A 264 12.00 13.11 5.01
N THR A 265 11.25 12.33 5.77
CA THR A 265 9.84 12.54 6.06
C THR A 265 9.61 12.77 7.54
N LYS A 266 8.86 13.82 7.89
CA LYS A 266 8.31 14.08 9.22
C LYS A 266 6.80 13.95 9.15
N TRP A 267 6.21 13.22 10.08
CA TRP A 267 4.78 13.02 10.19
C TRP A 267 4.29 13.30 11.60
N THR A 268 3.23 14.08 11.71
CA THR A 268 2.53 14.31 12.97
C THR A 268 1.03 14.17 12.78
N GLN A 269 0.35 13.59 13.76
CA GLN A 269 -1.09 13.36 13.71
C GLN A 269 -1.71 13.53 15.08
N LEU A 270 -2.89 14.14 15.11
CA LEU A 270 -3.76 14.27 16.28
C LEU A 270 -5.15 13.79 15.89
N ALA A 271 -5.77 12.96 16.73
CA ALA A 271 -7.18 12.63 16.62
C ALA A 271 -7.89 12.86 17.94
N LEU A 272 -9.04 13.54 17.92
CA LEU A 272 -9.95 13.70 19.04
C LEU A 272 -11.27 13.00 18.70
N VAL A 273 -11.68 12.05 19.53
CA VAL A 273 -12.87 11.24 19.31
C VAL A 273 -13.82 11.38 20.47
N HIS A 274 -15.08 11.66 20.18
CA HIS A 274 -16.18 11.60 21.13
C HIS A 274 -17.11 10.43 20.77
N THR A 275 -17.41 9.56 21.70
CA THR A 275 -18.33 8.44 21.51
C THR A 275 -19.52 8.59 22.45
N GLY A 276 -20.69 8.89 21.90
CA GLY A 276 -21.96 8.91 22.60
C GLY A 276 -22.67 7.55 22.53
N ASN A 277 -23.94 7.53 22.90
CA ASN A 277 -24.76 6.30 22.90
C ASN A 277 -25.11 5.84 21.47
N LYS A 278 -25.30 6.78 20.54
CA LYS A 278 -25.73 6.51 19.15
C LYS A 278 -24.89 7.22 18.12
N ASP A 279 -23.89 7.97 18.53
CA ASP A 279 -23.04 8.80 17.69
C ASP A 279 -21.56 8.63 18.05
N ARG A 280 -20.72 8.83 17.06
CA ARG A 280 -19.27 8.89 17.20
C ARG A 280 -18.73 10.00 16.30
N ILE A 281 -18.22 11.07 16.92
CA ILE A 281 -17.64 12.21 16.22
C ILE A 281 -16.12 12.12 16.34
N SER A 282 -15.40 12.27 15.22
CA SER A 282 -13.94 12.24 15.20
C SER A 282 -13.39 13.40 14.39
N LEU A 283 -12.48 14.16 14.98
CA LEU A 283 -11.64 15.14 14.29
C LEU A 283 -10.22 14.58 14.21
N ASN A 284 -9.70 14.45 12.99
CA ASN A 284 -8.37 13.91 12.72
C ASN A 284 -7.57 14.96 11.93
N ILE A 285 -6.41 15.39 12.44
CA ILE A 285 -5.55 16.41 11.85
C ILE A 285 -4.17 15.81 11.64
N GLY A 286 -3.58 16.04 10.46
CA GLY A 286 -2.26 15.54 10.11
C GLY A 286 -1.41 16.57 9.39
N TYR A 287 -0.11 16.48 9.61
CA TYR A 287 0.90 17.26 8.91
C TYR A 287 2.06 16.36 8.50
N LYS A 288 2.41 16.43 7.20
CA LYS A 288 3.58 15.77 6.60
C LYS A 288 4.50 16.85 6.03
N ASP A 289 5.80 16.70 6.28
CA ASP A 289 6.86 17.49 5.67
C ASP A 289 7.89 16.53 5.09
N LEU A 290 8.10 16.59 3.77
CA LEU A 290 9.00 15.70 3.06
C LEU A 290 10.02 16.52 2.28
N ASP A 291 11.30 16.27 2.58
CA ASP A 291 12.44 16.77 1.82
C ASP A 291 12.99 15.67 0.92
N ASP A 292 13.09 15.94 -0.38
CA ASP A 292 13.63 15.05 -1.39
C ASP A 292 14.81 15.70 -2.11
N GLN A 293 15.89 14.94 -2.28
CA GLN A 293 17.07 15.34 -3.05
C GLN A 293 17.45 14.21 -4.01
N TYR A 294 17.14 14.39 -5.28
CA TYR A 294 17.55 13.48 -6.35
C TYR A 294 18.77 14.03 -7.09
N LYS A 295 19.85 13.27 -7.12
CA LYS A 295 21.09 13.60 -7.82
C LYS A 295 21.39 12.56 -8.90
N PHE A 296 21.25 12.91 -10.18
CA PHE A 296 21.42 12.02 -11.31
C PHE A 296 22.84 11.44 -11.43
N ASN A 297 23.88 12.28 -11.26
CA ASN A 297 25.28 11.89 -11.19
C ASN A 297 26.12 12.94 -10.45
N SER A 298 27.41 12.68 -10.28
CA SER A 298 28.33 13.57 -9.54
C SER A 298 28.49 14.95 -10.18
N GLY A 299 28.33 15.07 -11.51
CA GLY A 299 28.51 16.31 -12.28
C GLY A 299 27.32 17.24 -12.29
N LEU A 300 26.13 16.81 -11.82
CA LEU A 300 24.91 17.60 -11.88
C LEU A 300 24.45 18.10 -10.49
N THR A 301 23.85 19.30 -10.49
CA THR A 301 23.17 19.84 -9.32
C THR A 301 21.95 18.99 -8.99
N PRO A 302 21.74 18.58 -7.73
CA PRO A 302 20.57 17.80 -7.35
C PRO A 302 19.27 18.60 -7.50
N ASN A 303 18.21 17.93 -7.92
CA ASN A 303 16.86 18.42 -7.74
C ASN A 303 16.53 18.36 -6.25
N LYS A 304 16.03 19.46 -5.70
CA LYS A 304 15.64 19.59 -4.29
C LYS A 304 14.18 20.00 -4.21
N ASN A 305 13.39 19.20 -3.54
CA ASN A 305 11.96 19.39 -3.39
C ASN A 305 11.62 19.32 -1.90
N ASN A 306 10.91 20.33 -1.38
CA ASN A 306 10.24 20.24 -0.08
C ASN A 306 8.73 20.26 -0.32
N SER A 307 8.06 19.18 0.02
CA SER A 307 6.60 19.06 -0.09
C SER A 307 5.97 19.01 1.29
N LYS A 308 4.82 19.69 1.44
CA LYS A 308 4.04 19.75 2.67
C LYS A 308 2.60 19.36 2.41
N LEU A 309 2.05 18.55 3.30
CA LEU A 309 0.66 18.12 3.27
C LEU A 309 0.03 18.40 4.63
N THR A 310 -0.92 19.32 4.68
CA THR A 310 -1.75 19.55 5.86
C THR A 310 -3.16 19.05 5.58
N GLN A 311 -3.76 18.32 6.51
CA GLN A 311 -5.09 17.77 6.32
C GLN A 311 -5.89 17.73 7.61
N ALA A 312 -7.21 17.90 7.48
CA ALA A 312 -8.18 17.77 8.55
C ALA A 312 -9.37 16.95 8.03
N LEU A 313 -9.80 15.98 8.83
CA LEU A 313 -10.95 15.13 8.54
C LEU A 313 -11.87 15.11 9.77
N LEU A 314 -13.07 15.65 9.61
CA LEU A 314 -14.16 15.56 10.58
C LEU A 314 -15.14 14.50 10.11
N THR A 315 -15.49 13.54 10.97
CA THR A 315 -16.51 12.54 10.69
C THR A 315 -17.54 12.48 11.81
N ASP A 316 -18.78 12.26 11.43
CA ASP A 316 -19.93 12.04 12.33
C ASP A 316 -20.64 10.75 11.93
N GLU A 317 -20.52 9.73 12.75
CA GLU A 317 -21.22 8.46 12.61
C GLU A 317 -22.46 8.47 13.50
N ARG A 318 -23.62 8.14 12.93
CA ARG A 318 -24.89 8.05 13.68
C ARG A 318 -25.62 6.76 13.42
N LYS A 319 -25.93 6.05 14.50
CA LYS A 319 -26.84 4.91 14.49
C LYS A 319 -28.28 5.43 14.51
N LEU A 320 -28.91 5.51 13.32
CA LEU A 320 -30.29 5.98 13.18
C LEU A 320 -31.29 4.93 13.67
N LYS A 321 -31.03 3.64 13.36
CA LYS A 321 -31.78 2.46 13.77
C LYS A 321 -30.81 1.32 14.04
N GLU A 322 -31.28 0.19 14.58
CA GLU A 322 -30.41 -0.97 14.84
C GLU A 322 -29.65 -1.46 13.59
N LYS A 323 -30.28 -1.33 12.41
CA LYS A 323 -29.77 -1.81 11.12
C LYS A 323 -29.39 -0.69 10.16
N THR A 324 -29.31 0.56 10.66
CA THR A 324 -29.07 1.73 9.82
C THR A 324 -28.04 2.64 10.50
N ILE A 325 -26.88 2.78 9.86
CA ILE A 325 -25.81 3.69 10.30
C ILE A 325 -25.52 4.64 9.14
N ILE A 326 -25.48 5.94 9.42
CA ILE A 326 -25.00 6.96 8.50
C ILE A 326 -23.67 7.51 9.01
N THR A 327 -22.71 7.65 8.10
CA THR A 327 -21.45 8.34 8.36
C THR A 327 -21.37 9.51 7.41
N SER A 328 -21.21 10.72 7.94
CA SER A 328 -20.95 11.93 7.17
C SER A 328 -19.59 12.51 7.52
N GLY A 329 -18.97 13.24 6.61
CA GLY A 329 -17.68 13.83 6.87
C GLY A 329 -17.38 15.08 6.05
N LEU A 330 -16.49 15.90 6.60
CA LEU A 330 -15.88 17.05 5.96
C LEU A 330 -14.37 16.84 5.93
N GLN A 331 -13.74 17.14 4.82
CA GLN A 331 -12.30 17.03 4.65
C GLN A 331 -11.72 18.30 4.06
N TYR A 332 -10.57 18.72 4.58
CA TYR A 332 -9.74 19.78 4.01
C TYR A 332 -8.32 19.27 3.84
N ILE A 333 -7.70 19.58 2.70
CA ILE A 333 -6.33 19.22 2.37
C ILE A 333 -5.65 20.44 1.74
N ASN A 334 -4.47 20.79 2.25
CA ASN A 334 -3.58 21.77 1.66
C ASN A 334 -2.27 21.09 1.26
N LYS A 335 -1.92 21.20 -0.01
CA LYS A 335 -0.72 20.65 -0.64
C LYS A 335 0.20 21.80 -1.03
N LYS A 336 1.49 21.74 -0.63
CA LYS A 336 2.50 22.76 -1.00
C LYS A 336 3.76 22.09 -1.51
N ILE A 337 4.47 22.80 -2.39
CA ILE A 337 5.81 22.43 -2.83
C ILE A 337 6.69 23.68 -2.95
N ALA A 338 7.95 23.54 -2.53
CA ALA A 338 9.04 24.45 -2.82
C ALA A 338 10.16 23.66 -3.50
N SER A 339 10.52 24.03 -4.74
CA SER A 339 11.42 23.21 -5.57
C SER A 339 12.30 24.08 -6.46
N ASN A 340 13.59 23.70 -6.57
CA ASN A 340 14.50 24.30 -7.55
C ASN A 340 14.26 23.80 -8.99
N ASP A 341 13.43 22.76 -9.13
CA ASP A 341 13.04 22.17 -10.41
C ASP A 341 11.62 22.59 -10.83
N ARG A 342 10.66 22.50 -9.92
CA ARG A 342 9.23 22.72 -10.16
C ARG A 342 8.76 24.14 -9.85
N GLY A 343 9.44 24.84 -8.93
CA GLY A 343 9.01 26.14 -8.38
C GLY A 343 8.20 26.00 -7.10
N ASN A 344 7.48 27.05 -6.72
CA ASN A 344 6.66 27.11 -5.51
C ASN A 344 5.19 27.11 -5.88
N HIS A 345 4.46 26.11 -5.42
CA HIS A 345 3.04 25.95 -5.74
C HIS A 345 2.26 25.48 -4.52
N GLU A 346 0.95 25.81 -4.53
CA GLU A 346 -0.02 25.46 -3.50
C GLU A 346 -1.34 25.06 -4.14
N ILE A 347 -1.99 24.01 -3.61
CA ILE A 347 -3.30 23.52 -4.01
C ILE A 347 -4.13 23.24 -2.76
N ASN A 348 -5.34 23.78 -2.69
CA ASN A 348 -6.32 23.52 -1.65
C ASN A 348 -7.40 22.60 -2.18
N GLN A 349 -7.88 21.70 -1.32
CA GLN A 349 -8.99 20.80 -1.60
C GLN A 349 -9.94 20.76 -0.40
N ALA A 350 -11.24 20.78 -0.66
CA ALA A 350 -12.28 20.64 0.33
C ALA A 350 -13.31 19.61 -0.15
N ALA A 351 -13.88 18.83 0.76
CA ALA A 351 -14.87 17.84 0.39
C ALA A 351 -15.90 17.60 1.48
N ALA A 352 -17.10 17.20 1.06
CA ALA A 352 -18.13 16.64 1.92
C ALA A 352 -18.56 15.27 1.39
N PHE A 353 -18.81 14.31 2.29
CA PHE A 353 -19.24 12.97 1.90
C PHE A 353 -20.24 12.39 2.89
N ALA A 354 -21.01 11.40 2.42
CA ALA A 354 -21.89 10.60 3.24
C ALA A 354 -21.92 9.14 2.77
N ILE A 355 -22.01 8.23 3.74
CA ILE A 355 -22.11 6.78 3.55
C ILE A 355 -23.29 6.29 4.38
N LEU A 356 -24.20 5.55 3.77
CA LEU A 356 -25.29 4.88 4.48
C LEU A 356 -25.00 3.38 4.51
N ASN A 357 -24.91 2.79 5.69
CA ASN A 357 -24.83 1.34 5.90
C ASN A 357 -26.19 0.83 6.36
N GLN A 358 -26.83 0.02 5.52
CA GLN A 358 -28.20 -0.46 5.74
C GLN A 358 -28.30 -1.97 5.56
N GLU A 359 -28.78 -2.69 6.59
CA GLU A 359 -29.32 -4.05 6.42
C GLU A 359 -30.77 -3.95 5.97
N VAL A 360 -31.06 -4.14 4.68
CA VAL A 360 -32.42 -4.01 4.09
C VAL A 360 -33.26 -5.26 4.28
N ALA A 361 -32.63 -6.42 4.33
CA ALA A 361 -33.29 -7.70 4.64
C ALA A 361 -32.30 -8.60 5.39
N THR A 362 -32.80 -9.68 5.97
CA THR A 362 -31.95 -10.69 6.60
C THR A 362 -30.86 -11.12 5.60
N HIS A 363 -29.59 -10.95 5.99
CA HIS A 363 -28.43 -11.30 5.16
C HIS A 363 -28.11 -10.36 3.98
N PHE A 364 -28.89 -9.31 3.72
CA PHE A 364 -28.65 -8.39 2.62
C PHE A 364 -28.31 -6.99 3.11
N PHE A 365 -27.11 -6.51 2.73
CA PHE A 365 -26.55 -5.22 3.13
C PHE A 365 -26.34 -4.36 1.88
N ILE A 366 -26.66 -3.08 2.01
CA ILE A 366 -26.44 -2.05 0.98
C ILE A 366 -25.74 -0.86 1.59
N SER A 367 -24.71 -0.35 0.90
CA SER A 367 -23.93 0.80 1.36
C SER A 367 -23.74 1.78 0.20
N PRO A 368 -24.75 2.64 -0.10
CA PRO A 368 -24.55 3.78 -0.98
C PRO A 368 -23.67 4.82 -0.31
N ALA A 369 -22.80 5.45 -1.11
CA ALA A 369 -21.93 6.55 -0.69
C ALA A 369 -21.91 7.63 -1.78
N ALA A 370 -21.73 8.87 -1.38
CA ALA A 370 -21.57 10.00 -2.29
C ALA A 370 -20.59 11.00 -1.69
N ARG A 371 -19.78 11.61 -2.56
CA ARG A 371 -18.81 12.63 -2.21
C ARG A 371 -18.84 13.76 -3.23
N LEU A 372 -18.71 14.98 -2.73
CA LEU A 372 -18.52 16.18 -3.50
C LEU A 372 -17.19 16.81 -3.11
N ASP A 373 -16.28 16.94 -4.06
CA ASP A 373 -14.97 17.54 -3.91
C ASP A 373 -14.91 18.89 -4.65
N TYR A 374 -14.12 19.81 -4.10
CA TYR A 374 -13.62 20.98 -4.77
C TYR A 374 -12.10 21.05 -4.62
N SER A 375 -11.40 21.33 -5.70
CA SER A 375 -9.94 21.55 -5.70
C SER A 375 -9.56 22.70 -6.61
N ASP A 376 -8.57 23.50 -6.18
CA ASP A 376 -7.94 24.51 -7.04
C ASP A 376 -7.31 23.88 -8.30
N GLY A 377 -6.98 22.57 -8.23
CA GLY A 377 -6.34 21.85 -9.33
C GLY A 377 -7.29 21.33 -10.41
N TYR A 378 -8.56 20.98 -10.08
CA TYR A 378 -9.49 20.35 -11.01
C TYR A 378 -10.95 20.84 -10.92
N GLY A 379 -11.28 21.75 -9.96
CA GLY A 379 -12.64 22.25 -9.77
C GLY A 379 -13.55 21.29 -8.99
N TRP A 380 -14.84 21.27 -9.35
CA TRP A 380 -15.87 20.45 -8.69
C TRP A 380 -15.94 19.04 -9.29
N GLU A 381 -15.98 18.04 -8.42
CA GLU A 381 -16.14 16.62 -8.80
C GLU A 381 -17.14 15.92 -7.87
N PHE A 382 -17.97 15.03 -8.46
CA PHE A 382 -18.98 14.25 -7.74
C PHE A 382 -18.74 12.76 -7.94
N ASP A 383 -18.50 12.02 -6.86
CA ASP A 383 -18.14 10.61 -6.85
C ASP A 383 -19.22 9.77 -6.13
N PRO A 384 -20.20 9.21 -6.86
CA PRO A 384 -21.15 8.24 -6.32
C PRO A 384 -20.56 6.83 -6.29
N GLN A 385 -20.99 6.03 -5.30
CA GLN A 385 -20.63 4.63 -5.15
C GLN A 385 -21.76 3.85 -4.50
N ILE A 386 -21.87 2.58 -4.82
CA ILE A 386 -22.77 1.62 -4.16
C ILE A 386 -22.03 0.31 -3.90
N ASN A 387 -22.21 -0.25 -2.71
CA ASN A 387 -21.71 -1.57 -2.33
C ASN A 387 -22.88 -2.45 -1.88
N LEU A 388 -22.84 -3.72 -2.27
CA LEU A 388 -23.87 -4.71 -1.99
C LEU A 388 -23.23 -5.97 -1.41
N SER A 389 -23.78 -6.50 -0.34
CA SER A 389 -23.36 -7.79 0.22
C SER A 389 -24.58 -8.64 0.55
N PHE A 390 -24.52 -9.90 0.16
CA PHE A 390 -25.45 -10.92 0.60
C PHE A 390 -24.67 -12.03 1.30
N ARG A 391 -24.96 -12.29 2.59
CA ARG A 391 -24.28 -13.30 3.38
C ARG A 391 -25.28 -14.29 3.95
N LYS A 392 -25.18 -15.54 3.52
CA LYS A 392 -25.99 -16.65 4.07
C LYS A 392 -25.09 -17.86 4.33
N ASN A 393 -25.08 -18.33 5.58
CA ASN A 393 -24.23 -19.44 6.01
C ASN A 393 -22.74 -19.18 5.66
N ASN A 394 -22.15 -20.05 4.86
CA ASN A 394 -20.76 -20.02 4.46
C ASN A 394 -20.52 -19.22 3.15
N LEU A 395 -21.56 -18.81 2.45
CA LEU A 395 -21.46 -18.07 1.19
C LEU A 395 -21.72 -16.58 1.42
N GLN A 396 -20.83 -15.76 0.88
CA GLN A 396 -21.01 -14.33 0.70
C GLN A 396 -20.97 -14.02 -0.80
N LEU A 397 -21.96 -13.27 -1.29
CA LEU A 397 -21.92 -12.62 -2.59
C LEU A 397 -21.73 -11.12 -2.38
N ARG A 398 -20.92 -10.50 -3.20
CA ARG A 398 -20.58 -9.08 -3.10
C ARG A 398 -20.57 -8.42 -4.47
N GLY A 399 -20.91 -7.14 -4.50
CA GLY A 399 -20.83 -6.33 -5.69
C GLY A 399 -20.62 -4.88 -5.35
N SER A 400 -19.88 -4.16 -6.17
CA SER A 400 -19.76 -2.72 -6.05
C SER A 400 -19.65 -2.03 -7.40
N ALA A 401 -20.08 -0.77 -7.44
CA ALA A 401 -19.89 0.13 -8.57
C ALA A 401 -19.66 1.55 -8.05
N GLY A 402 -18.75 2.28 -8.70
CA GLY A 402 -18.45 3.64 -8.28
C GLY A 402 -17.63 4.42 -9.30
N ARG A 403 -17.81 5.75 -9.27
CA ARG A 403 -16.96 6.70 -9.96
C ARG A 403 -15.76 7.04 -9.07
N THR A 404 -14.61 7.29 -9.67
CA THR A 404 -13.39 7.69 -8.98
C THR A 404 -12.64 8.73 -9.80
N ILE A 405 -11.85 9.55 -9.09
CA ILE A 405 -11.01 10.59 -9.67
C ILE A 405 -9.56 10.45 -9.19
N ARG A 406 -8.63 11.00 -9.99
CA ARG A 406 -7.25 11.26 -9.60
C ARG A 406 -6.82 12.66 -10.04
N ASP A 407 -6.29 13.43 -9.09
CA ASP A 407 -5.64 14.71 -9.36
C ASP A 407 -4.20 14.49 -9.83
N ALA A 408 -3.69 15.39 -10.66
CA ALA A 408 -2.29 15.40 -11.05
C ALA A 408 -1.40 15.84 -9.87
N ASP A 409 -0.27 15.17 -9.67
CA ASP A 409 0.74 15.58 -8.71
C ASP A 409 1.57 16.78 -9.20
N PHE A 410 2.41 17.36 -8.32
CA PHE A 410 3.21 18.51 -8.71
C PHE A 410 4.28 18.18 -9.76
N THR A 411 4.73 16.93 -9.86
CA THR A 411 5.63 16.50 -10.93
C THR A 411 4.93 16.55 -12.27
N GLU A 412 3.72 16.00 -12.38
CA GLU A 412 2.95 16.04 -13.62
C GLU A 412 2.56 17.47 -14.04
N ARG A 413 2.32 18.37 -13.06
CA ARG A 413 1.96 19.76 -13.34
C ARG A 413 3.14 20.68 -13.62
N TYR A 414 4.31 20.49 -12.95
CA TYR A 414 5.35 21.52 -12.92
C TYR A 414 6.77 21.01 -13.13
N ASN A 415 6.97 19.77 -13.56
CA ASN A 415 8.32 19.27 -13.82
C ASN A 415 9.10 20.18 -14.78
N ASN A 416 10.35 20.53 -14.44
CA ASN A 416 11.25 21.41 -15.18
C ASN A 416 10.78 22.87 -15.37
N TYR A 417 9.81 23.36 -14.58
CA TYR A 417 9.30 24.74 -14.71
C TYR A 417 10.25 25.79 -14.16
N ASN A 418 11.04 25.46 -13.12
CA ASN A 418 11.96 26.39 -12.46
C ASN A 418 13.43 26.21 -12.88
N LYS A 419 13.73 25.36 -13.86
CA LYS A 419 15.06 25.24 -14.44
C LYS A 419 15.38 26.45 -15.32
N THR A 420 16.65 26.87 -15.32
CA THR A 420 17.12 27.97 -16.19
C THR A 420 17.10 27.59 -17.66
N PHE A 421 17.38 26.32 -17.99
CA PHE A 421 17.38 25.80 -19.35
C PHE A 421 17.09 24.29 -19.35
N VAL A 422 16.29 23.84 -20.32
CA VAL A 422 15.93 22.44 -20.54
C VAL A 422 16.11 22.10 -22.02
N SER A 423 16.98 21.15 -22.30
CA SER A 423 17.25 20.69 -23.67
C SER A 423 16.42 19.47 -24.08
N SER A 424 15.96 18.69 -23.13
CA SER A 424 15.19 17.45 -23.36
C SER A 424 14.52 16.98 -22.07
N GLY A 425 13.70 15.95 -22.15
CA GLY A 425 13.07 15.30 -21.01
C GLY A 425 11.59 15.60 -20.86
N SER A 426 11.05 15.28 -19.69
CA SER A 426 9.63 15.46 -19.37
C SER A 426 9.34 16.89 -18.89
N ILE A 427 8.23 17.45 -19.38
CA ILE A 427 7.74 18.78 -19.02
C ILE A 427 6.37 18.64 -18.39
N GLY A 428 6.17 19.26 -17.23
CA GLY A 428 4.87 19.32 -16.58
C GLY A 428 3.87 20.17 -17.34
N ASN A 429 2.58 20.06 -16.96
CA ASN A 429 1.49 20.85 -17.56
C ASN A 429 0.49 21.28 -16.48
N PRO A 430 0.47 22.57 -16.09
CA PRO A 430 -0.48 23.09 -15.11
C PRO A 430 -1.95 22.95 -15.53
N GLY A 431 -2.23 22.86 -16.85
CA GLY A 431 -3.58 22.76 -17.41
C GLY A 431 -4.17 21.34 -17.36
N LEU A 432 -3.56 20.40 -16.65
CA LEU A 432 -4.10 19.04 -16.50
C LEU A 432 -5.42 19.04 -15.73
N SER A 433 -6.39 18.30 -16.26
CA SER A 433 -7.65 17.97 -15.61
C SER A 433 -7.50 16.71 -14.75
N ALA A 434 -8.46 16.45 -13.85
CA ALA A 434 -8.52 15.17 -13.15
C ALA A 434 -8.73 14.00 -14.12
N GLU A 435 -8.13 12.86 -13.82
CA GLU A 435 -8.50 11.59 -14.44
C GLU A 435 -9.83 11.12 -13.87
N HIS A 436 -10.65 10.52 -14.71
CA HIS A 436 -11.95 9.96 -14.31
C HIS A 436 -11.97 8.46 -14.57
N SER A 437 -12.57 7.70 -13.67
CA SER A 437 -12.84 6.31 -13.96
C SER A 437 -14.17 5.84 -13.37
N PHE A 438 -14.75 4.84 -14.00
CA PHE A 438 -15.90 4.11 -13.50
C PHE A 438 -15.53 2.64 -13.38
N SER A 439 -15.70 2.10 -12.17
CA SER A 439 -15.35 0.72 -11.83
C SER A 439 -16.56 -0.04 -11.35
N TYR A 440 -16.63 -1.31 -11.70
CA TYR A 440 -17.58 -2.25 -11.11
C TYR A 440 -16.94 -3.61 -10.91
N GLU A 441 -17.40 -4.29 -9.86
CA GLU A 441 -16.92 -5.61 -9.49
C GLU A 441 -18.06 -6.49 -8.98
N ALA A 442 -17.90 -7.80 -9.16
CA ALA A 442 -18.74 -8.83 -8.58
C ALA A 442 -17.85 -9.96 -8.05
N GLY A 443 -18.15 -10.47 -6.88
CA GLY A 443 -17.34 -11.51 -6.26
C GLY A 443 -18.15 -12.42 -5.34
N ALA A 444 -17.53 -13.55 -5.01
CA ALA A 444 -18.05 -14.52 -4.07
C ALA A 444 -16.93 -14.97 -3.12
N ASP A 445 -17.28 -15.09 -1.84
CA ASP A 445 -16.42 -15.67 -0.82
C ASP A 445 -17.11 -16.88 -0.22
N TYR A 446 -16.36 -17.97 -0.05
CA TYR A 446 -16.83 -19.19 0.59
C TYR A 446 -15.97 -19.53 1.79
N PHE A 447 -16.60 -19.64 2.95
CA PHE A 447 -15.94 -19.91 4.23
C PHE A 447 -16.14 -21.38 4.61
N LEU A 448 -15.09 -22.18 4.44
CA LEU A 448 -15.13 -23.60 4.76
C LEU A 448 -14.53 -23.86 6.14
N LEU A 449 -15.30 -24.51 7.03
CA LEU A 449 -14.85 -24.96 8.36
C LEU A 449 -14.25 -23.87 9.27
N ASN A 450 -14.54 -22.59 9.04
CA ASN A 450 -13.97 -21.42 9.72
C ASN A 450 -12.44 -21.25 9.61
N ASP A 451 -11.74 -22.19 8.97
CA ASP A 451 -10.29 -22.20 8.83
C ASP A 451 -9.82 -21.88 7.41
N LEU A 452 -10.72 -21.92 6.43
CA LEU A 452 -10.43 -21.73 5.00
C LEU A 452 -11.44 -20.76 4.38
N LYS A 453 -10.92 -19.71 3.73
CA LYS A 453 -11.68 -18.80 2.87
C LYS A 453 -11.22 -18.94 1.43
N LEU A 454 -12.15 -19.11 0.54
CA LEU A 454 -11.96 -19.05 -0.92
C LEU A 454 -12.66 -17.80 -1.43
N SER A 455 -11.97 -17.01 -2.22
CA SER A 455 -12.51 -15.78 -2.83
C SER A 455 -12.32 -15.79 -4.33
N ALA A 456 -13.31 -15.29 -5.06
CA ALA A 456 -13.21 -15.04 -6.49
C ALA A 456 -13.86 -13.69 -6.81
N THR A 457 -13.22 -12.87 -7.63
CA THR A 457 -13.69 -11.53 -8.02
C THR A 457 -13.45 -11.29 -9.49
N TYR A 458 -14.47 -10.88 -10.21
CA TYR A 458 -14.36 -10.24 -11.52
C TYR A 458 -14.48 -8.74 -11.36
N PHE A 459 -13.64 -7.97 -12.05
CA PHE A 459 -13.71 -6.51 -12.05
C PHE A 459 -13.46 -5.93 -13.43
N LYS A 460 -14.04 -4.74 -13.65
CA LYS A 460 -13.77 -3.92 -14.83
C LYS A 460 -13.70 -2.45 -14.44
N ARG A 461 -12.74 -1.72 -15.03
CA ARG A 461 -12.56 -0.29 -14.87
C ARG A 461 -12.35 0.37 -16.22
N ASN A 462 -13.15 1.40 -16.50
CA ASN A 462 -13.02 2.25 -17.67
C ASN A 462 -12.48 3.61 -17.21
N GLN A 463 -11.35 4.02 -17.76
CA GLN A 463 -10.68 5.28 -17.39
C GLN A 463 -10.64 6.22 -18.59
N LYS A 464 -10.82 7.52 -18.32
CA LYS A 464 -10.74 8.60 -19.31
C LYS A 464 -9.82 9.71 -18.80
N GLY A 465 -9.12 10.35 -19.76
CA GLY A 465 -8.22 11.43 -19.46
C GLY A 465 -7.02 11.02 -18.61
N VAL A 466 -6.55 9.77 -18.78
CA VAL A 466 -5.37 9.29 -18.07
C VAL A 466 -4.18 10.15 -18.44
N ILE A 467 -3.46 10.62 -17.43
CA ILE A 467 -2.30 11.48 -17.62
C ILE A 467 -1.11 10.63 -18.03
N ASP A 468 -0.49 11.04 -19.14
CA ASP A 468 0.72 10.41 -19.67
C ASP A 468 1.62 11.41 -20.35
N TYR A 469 2.89 11.07 -20.55
CA TYR A 469 3.88 11.91 -21.18
C TYR A 469 3.97 11.62 -22.67
N VAL A 470 3.64 12.62 -23.49
CA VAL A 470 3.58 12.51 -24.95
C VAL A 470 4.72 13.29 -25.60
N PRO A 471 5.49 12.67 -26.53
CA PRO A 471 6.45 13.39 -27.36
C PRO A 471 5.76 14.57 -28.07
N THR A 472 6.21 15.79 -27.79
CA THR A 472 5.61 17.04 -28.30
C THR A 472 6.73 17.89 -28.86
N PRO A 473 6.70 18.23 -30.17
CA PRO A 473 7.68 19.13 -30.79
C PRO A 473 7.70 20.49 -30.08
N TYR A 474 8.86 21.16 -30.09
CA TYR A 474 8.97 22.50 -29.49
C TYR A 474 7.93 23.49 -30.04
N ALA A 475 7.61 23.42 -31.34
CA ALA A 475 6.63 24.29 -31.99
C ALA A 475 5.26 24.21 -31.31
N ASP A 476 4.86 23.00 -30.83
CA ASP A 476 3.57 22.67 -30.25
C ASP A 476 3.56 22.74 -28.71
N MET A 477 4.68 23.15 -28.10
CA MET A 477 4.76 23.28 -26.64
C MET A 477 3.92 24.48 -26.16
N PRO A 478 3.04 24.31 -25.15
CA PRO A 478 2.20 25.38 -24.62
C PRO A 478 3.02 26.46 -23.90
N ARG A 479 4.19 26.09 -23.39
CA ARG A 479 5.16 26.98 -22.77
C ARG A 479 6.52 26.76 -23.42
N LYS A 480 7.16 27.84 -23.88
CA LYS A 480 8.46 27.83 -24.57
C LYS A 480 9.59 28.42 -23.73
N THR A 481 9.25 29.08 -22.62
CA THR A 481 10.24 29.66 -21.70
C THR A 481 11.18 28.56 -21.20
N ASN A 482 12.48 28.86 -21.20
CA ASN A 482 13.58 27.98 -20.77
C ASN A 482 13.76 26.66 -21.58
N LEU A 483 12.99 26.44 -22.65
CA LEU A 483 13.16 25.26 -23.51
C LEU A 483 14.08 25.54 -24.68
N SER A 484 14.89 24.58 -25.09
CA SER A 484 15.63 24.63 -26.34
C SER A 484 14.67 24.70 -27.54
N PRO A 485 14.90 25.60 -28.52
CA PRO A 485 14.00 25.75 -29.65
C PRO A 485 14.06 24.57 -30.66
N THR A 486 14.88 23.59 -30.38
CA THR A 486 15.05 22.41 -31.23
C THR A 486 14.71 21.15 -30.41
N GLY A 487 14.02 20.21 -31.03
CA GLY A 487 13.76 18.90 -30.43
C GLY A 487 12.30 18.66 -30.04
N SER A 488 12.11 17.61 -29.27
CA SER A 488 10.81 17.14 -28.78
C SER A 488 10.90 16.90 -27.28
N TYR A 489 9.82 17.21 -26.57
CA TYR A 489 9.69 17.09 -25.13
C TYR A 489 8.57 16.12 -24.79
N ALA A 490 8.73 15.36 -23.73
CA ALA A 490 7.66 14.53 -23.18
C ALA A 490 6.73 15.41 -22.32
N LEU A 491 5.66 15.97 -22.92
CA LEU A 491 4.70 16.83 -22.25
C LEU A 491 3.61 16.01 -21.56
N ALA A 492 3.33 16.30 -20.28
CA ALA A 492 2.22 15.69 -19.56
C ALA A 492 0.86 16.14 -20.15
N LYS A 493 0.00 15.18 -20.52
CA LYS A 493 -1.31 15.42 -21.14
C LYS A 493 -2.36 14.43 -20.66
N ASN A 494 -3.62 14.85 -20.59
CA ASN A 494 -4.77 13.94 -20.46
C ASN A 494 -5.12 13.36 -21.84
N ILE A 495 -4.65 12.16 -22.17
CA ILE A 495 -4.69 11.67 -23.54
C ILE A 495 -5.39 10.34 -23.74
N SER A 496 -5.35 9.49 -22.73
CA SER A 496 -5.68 8.08 -22.94
C SER A 496 -7.04 7.72 -22.36
N GLU A 497 -7.72 6.80 -23.06
CA GLU A 497 -8.69 5.93 -22.42
C GLU A 497 -8.01 4.59 -22.11
N VAL A 498 -8.12 4.13 -20.88
CA VAL A 498 -7.58 2.85 -20.46
C VAL A 498 -8.70 1.99 -19.90
N ASN A 499 -8.90 0.84 -20.51
CA ASN A 499 -9.89 -0.14 -20.10
C ASN A 499 -9.16 -1.34 -19.49
N VAL A 500 -9.42 -1.61 -18.22
CA VAL A 500 -8.88 -2.75 -17.48
C VAL A 500 -10.00 -3.67 -17.08
N LYS A 501 -9.83 -4.96 -17.31
CA LYS A 501 -10.67 -6.03 -16.76
C LYS A 501 -9.79 -7.13 -16.21
N GLY A 502 -10.28 -7.84 -15.21
CA GLY A 502 -9.49 -8.90 -14.61
C GLY A 502 -10.31 -9.85 -13.76
N PHE A 503 -9.64 -10.90 -13.38
CA PHE A 503 -10.15 -11.91 -12.49
C PHE A 503 -9.13 -12.18 -11.38
N GLU A 504 -9.58 -12.15 -10.14
CA GLU A 504 -8.77 -12.44 -8.96
C GLU A 504 -9.33 -13.64 -8.23
N THR A 505 -8.45 -14.51 -7.76
CA THR A 505 -8.82 -15.58 -6.81
C THR A 505 -7.88 -15.54 -5.63
N GLU A 506 -8.40 -15.87 -4.47
CA GLU A 506 -7.62 -15.93 -3.24
C GLU A 506 -8.02 -17.13 -2.39
N ILE A 507 -7.02 -17.77 -1.81
CA ILE A 507 -7.17 -18.81 -0.81
C ILE A 507 -6.49 -18.34 0.46
N GLN A 508 -7.24 -18.24 1.54
CA GLN A 508 -6.71 -17.96 2.87
C GLN A 508 -6.99 -19.15 3.80
N TYR A 509 -5.94 -19.62 4.46
CA TYR A 509 -6.04 -20.67 5.46
C TYR A 509 -5.40 -20.18 6.76
N SER A 510 -6.12 -20.33 7.88
CA SER A 510 -5.61 -19.98 9.21
C SER A 510 -6.15 -20.95 10.23
N LYS A 511 -5.26 -21.73 10.83
CA LYS A 511 -5.64 -22.72 11.85
C LYS A 511 -4.67 -22.73 13.02
N GLN A 512 -5.22 -22.61 14.21
CA GLN A 512 -4.51 -22.80 15.46
C GLN A 512 -4.90 -24.16 16.07
N PHE A 513 -3.91 -24.98 16.35
CA PHE A 513 -4.09 -26.31 16.94
C PHE A 513 -3.91 -26.26 18.46
N LYS A 514 -4.49 -27.23 19.18
CA LYS A 514 -4.45 -27.29 20.65
C LYS A 514 -3.05 -27.35 21.27
N ASN A 515 -2.07 -27.88 20.53
CA ASN A 515 -0.67 -28.02 20.96
C ASN A 515 0.21 -26.78 20.70
N GLN A 516 -0.41 -25.59 20.52
CA GLN A 516 0.25 -24.32 20.18
C GLN A 516 0.90 -24.29 18.79
N GLN A 517 0.56 -25.21 17.92
CA GLN A 517 0.91 -25.13 16.51
C GLN A 517 -0.05 -24.17 15.78
N GLN A 518 0.47 -23.44 14.84
CA GLN A 518 -0.31 -22.57 13.96
C GLN A 518 0.15 -22.78 12.53
N VAL A 519 -0.83 -22.86 11.62
CA VAL A 519 -0.60 -22.77 10.19
C VAL A 519 -1.36 -21.57 9.66
N TRP A 520 -0.68 -20.76 8.89
CA TRP A 520 -1.28 -19.68 8.12
C TRP A 520 -0.76 -19.73 6.69
N ALA A 521 -1.64 -19.58 5.72
CA ALA A 521 -1.28 -19.51 4.33
C ALA A 521 -2.22 -18.55 3.58
N SER A 522 -1.68 -17.84 2.61
CA SER A 522 -2.40 -16.97 1.69
C SER A 522 -1.84 -17.18 0.30
N VAL A 523 -2.71 -17.45 -0.67
CA VAL A 523 -2.35 -17.61 -2.08
C VAL A 523 -3.28 -16.72 -2.90
N GLY A 524 -2.70 -15.85 -3.71
CA GLY A 524 -3.44 -14.96 -4.61
C GLY A 524 -3.05 -15.19 -6.06
N LEU A 525 -4.03 -15.13 -6.95
CA LEU A 525 -3.84 -15.16 -8.38
C LEU A 525 -4.64 -14.03 -9.00
N THR A 526 -3.96 -13.18 -9.77
CA THR A 526 -4.55 -12.08 -10.53
C THR A 526 -4.25 -12.26 -12.00
N TRP A 527 -5.28 -12.22 -12.83
CA TRP A 527 -5.18 -12.12 -14.26
C TRP A 527 -5.75 -10.77 -14.72
N LEU A 528 -5.00 -10.06 -15.56
CA LEU A 528 -5.35 -8.74 -16.09
C LEU A 528 -5.35 -8.73 -17.61
N ASP A 529 -6.33 -8.02 -18.17
CA ASP A 529 -6.36 -7.62 -19.59
C ASP A 529 -6.61 -6.11 -19.60
N ASP A 530 -5.62 -5.35 -20.03
CA ASP A 530 -5.67 -3.90 -20.15
C ASP A 530 -5.51 -3.47 -21.60
N LYS A 531 -6.29 -2.46 -22.00
CA LYS A 531 -6.25 -1.86 -23.33
C LYS A 531 -6.19 -0.34 -23.19
N SER A 532 -5.20 0.28 -23.83
CA SER A 532 -5.08 1.73 -23.96
C SER A 532 -5.50 2.17 -25.35
N SER A 533 -6.15 3.34 -25.46
CA SER A 533 -6.43 3.99 -26.73
C SER A 533 -5.20 4.69 -27.32
N SER A 534 -4.17 4.93 -26.52
CA SER A 534 -2.89 5.47 -27.01
C SER A 534 -2.17 4.42 -27.85
N ALA A 535 -1.67 4.81 -29.02
CA ALA A 535 -0.87 3.95 -29.89
C ALA A 535 0.48 3.54 -29.22
N THR A 536 1.00 4.40 -28.34
CA THR A 536 2.25 4.19 -27.60
C THR A 536 2.07 4.61 -26.16
N PRO A 537 1.40 3.77 -25.31
CA PRO A 537 1.22 4.08 -23.90
C PRO A 537 2.60 4.17 -23.22
N SER A 538 2.67 4.96 -22.13
CA SER A 538 3.88 5.05 -21.32
C SER A 538 4.28 3.70 -20.74
N PHE A 539 5.49 3.65 -20.26
CA PHE A 539 5.98 2.48 -19.54
C PHE A 539 5.11 2.15 -18.33
N TYR A 540 4.65 3.15 -17.58
CA TYR A 540 3.82 2.96 -16.39
C TYR A 540 2.45 2.35 -16.69
N ILE A 541 1.83 2.73 -17.81
CA ILE A 541 0.55 2.16 -18.26
C ILE A 541 0.73 0.73 -18.81
N SER A 542 1.90 0.45 -19.44
CA SER A 542 2.13 -0.80 -20.18
C SER A 542 2.87 -1.89 -19.40
N SER A 543 3.43 -1.57 -18.21
CA SER A 543 4.32 -2.48 -17.45
C SER A 543 3.63 -3.46 -16.53
N HIS A 544 2.29 -3.43 -16.44
CA HIS A 544 1.54 -4.28 -15.51
C HIS A 544 1.72 -5.77 -15.74
N ALA A 545 1.62 -6.52 -14.64
CA ALA A 545 1.54 -7.96 -14.72
C ALA A 545 0.23 -8.37 -15.41
N LYS A 546 0.32 -9.13 -16.51
CA LYS A 546 -0.82 -9.85 -17.07
C LYS A 546 -1.27 -10.98 -16.15
N PHE A 547 -0.31 -11.61 -15.51
CA PHE A 547 -0.52 -12.68 -14.56
C PHE A 547 0.41 -12.48 -13.38
N LEU A 548 -0.19 -12.42 -12.20
CA LEU A 548 0.51 -12.32 -10.91
C LEU A 548 0.00 -13.40 -9.99
N ASN A 549 0.90 -14.24 -9.50
CA ASN A 549 0.62 -15.18 -8.43
C ASN A 549 1.50 -14.85 -7.24
N THR A 550 0.91 -14.69 -6.06
CA THR A 550 1.60 -14.44 -4.80
C THR A 550 1.24 -15.49 -3.78
N PHE A 551 2.16 -15.84 -2.92
CA PHE A 551 1.86 -16.74 -1.81
C PHE A 551 2.70 -16.41 -0.58
N ASN A 552 2.10 -16.72 0.57
CA ASN A 552 2.73 -16.72 1.89
C ASN A 552 2.35 -18.00 2.61
N VAL A 553 3.29 -18.61 3.29
CA VAL A 553 3.07 -19.78 4.15
C VAL A 553 3.84 -19.61 5.43
N LEU A 554 3.21 -19.88 6.56
CA LEU A 554 3.82 -19.87 7.87
C LEU A 554 3.34 -21.07 8.67
N TYR A 555 4.29 -21.83 9.18
CA TYR A 555 4.06 -22.85 10.20
C TYR A 555 4.83 -22.47 11.45
N SER A 556 4.16 -22.39 12.58
CA SER A 556 4.76 -22.10 13.87
C SER A 556 4.44 -23.20 14.87
N SER A 557 5.44 -23.59 15.64
CA SER A 557 5.34 -24.56 16.73
C SER A 557 5.99 -24.01 18.01
N LYS A 558 6.01 -24.82 19.06
CA LYS A 558 6.74 -24.46 20.30
C LYS A 558 8.25 -24.34 20.09
N LEU A 559 8.81 -25.13 19.16
CA LEU A 559 10.26 -25.27 18.96
C LEU A 559 10.78 -24.39 17.83
N PHE A 560 10.01 -24.25 16.74
CA PHE A 560 10.48 -23.55 15.56
C PHE A 560 9.32 -22.92 14.79
N THR A 561 9.66 -21.94 13.96
CA THR A 561 8.79 -21.34 12.95
C THR A 561 9.46 -21.47 11.59
N VAL A 562 8.72 -21.89 10.58
CA VAL A 562 9.15 -21.90 9.18
C VAL A 562 8.19 -21.02 8.40
N SER A 563 8.73 -20.12 7.60
CA SER A 563 7.93 -19.29 6.72
C SER A 563 8.57 -19.18 5.34
N ALA A 564 7.73 -18.98 4.35
CA ALA A 564 8.13 -18.69 2.98
C ALA A 564 7.14 -17.73 2.36
N ASN A 565 7.62 -16.87 1.50
CA ASN A 565 6.81 -16.08 0.59
C ASN A 565 7.41 -16.11 -0.81
N GLY A 566 6.57 -15.84 -1.80
CA GLY A 566 7.06 -15.80 -3.16
C GLY A 566 6.04 -15.21 -4.11
N LEU A 567 6.53 -14.88 -5.30
CA LEU A 567 5.69 -14.40 -6.39
C LEU A 567 6.16 -14.93 -7.74
N TYR A 568 5.19 -15.20 -8.61
CA TYR A 568 5.41 -15.36 -10.04
C TYR A 568 4.69 -14.25 -10.79
N LYS A 569 5.43 -13.54 -11.64
CA LYS A 569 4.93 -12.42 -12.44
C LYS A 569 5.19 -12.70 -13.91
N LYS A 570 4.16 -12.50 -14.74
CA LYS A 570 4.28 -12.55 -16.21
C LYS A 570 3.64 -11.31 -16.80
N ARG A 571 4.36 -10.63 -17.68
CA ARG A 571 3.90 -9.44 -18.41
C ARG A 571 3.56 -9.75 -19.85
N ASN A 572 2.74 -8.89 -20.47
CA ASN A 572 2.70 -8.82 -21.92
C ASN A 572 3.97 -8.13 -22.41
N PRO A 573 4.68 -8.68 -23.39
CA PRO A 573 5.73 -7.93 -24.07
C PRO A 573 5.07 -6.77 -24.83
N ARG A 574 5.12 -5.58 -24.25
CA ARG A 574 4.72 -4.34 -24.93
C ARG A 574 5.96 -3.50 -25.15
N THR A 575 6.21 -3.14 -26.38
CA THR A 575 7.25 -2.16 -26.72
C THR A 575 6.67 -0.78 -26.50
N SER A 576 7.08 -0.12 -25.43
CA SER A 576 6.96 1.33 -25.35
C SER A 576 8.13 1.91 -26.14
N ASN A 577 7.86 2.74 -27.14
CA ASN A 577 8.92 3.42 -27.89
C ASN A 577 9.72 4.42 -27.04
N ALA A 578 9.26 4.75 -25.86
CA ALA A 578 9.92 5.68 -24.94
C ALA A 578 11.04 5.03 -24.11
N ASN A 579 11.11 3.68 -24.04
CA ASN A 579 12.03 3.01 -23.12
C ASN A 579 12.67 1.77 -23.73
N ILE A 580 13.98 1.87 -23.95
CA ILE A 580 14.88 0.74 -24.25
C ILE A 580 15.13 -0.10 -22.97
N ALA A 581 14.33 0.06 -21.94
CA ALA A 581 14.50 -0.61 -20.67
C ALA A 581 14.30 -2.12 -20.79
N LYS A 582 15.31 -2.89 -20.42
CA LYS A 582 15.21 -4.35 -20.32
C LYS A 582 14.49 -4.72 -19.03
N VAL A 583 13.20 -4.93 -19.11
CA VAL A 583 12.36 -5.44 -18.02
C VAL A 583 12.17 -6.94 -18.19
N SER A 584 12.20 -7.69 -17.10
CA SER A 584 11.98 -9.15 -17.17
C SER A 584 10.54 -9.45 -17.62
N PRO A 585 10.34 -10.22 -18.71
CA PRO A 585 8.99 -10.55 -19.19
C PRO A 585 8.25 -11.46 -18.20
N ASP A 586 9.00 -12.33 -17.53
CA ASP A 586 8.50 -13.19 -16.46
C ASP A 586 9.62 -13.50 -15.47
N TYR A 587 9.23 -13.74 -14.22
CA TYR A 587 10.16 -14.19 -13.19
C TYR A 587 9.40 -14.83 -12.01
N PHE A 588 10.12 -15.71 -11.32
CA PHE A 588 9.70 -16.30 -10.05
C PHE A 588 10.73 -15.98 -8.97
N VAL A 589 10.27 -15.48 -7.81
CA VAL A 589 11.08 -15.21 -6.63
C VAL A 589 10.51 -15.98 -5.47
N LEU A 590 11.37 -16.62 -4.69
CA LEU A 590 11.05 -17.35 -3.47
C LEU A 590 12.00 -16.90 -2.37
N ASN A 591 11.44 -16.55 -1.21
CA ASN A 591 12.16 -16.25 0.02
C ASN A 591 11.76 -17.24 1.10
N GLY A 592 12.64 -17.49 2.06
CA GLY A 592 12.40 -18.43 3.15
C GLY A 592 13.12 -18.05 4.42
N LYS A 593 12.48 -18.34 5.57
CA LYS A 593 13.01 -18.09 6.91
C LYS A 593 12.74 -19.31 7.81
N ILE A 594 13.75 -19.73 8.54
CA ILE A 594 13.66 -20.77 9.56
C ILE A 594 14.13 -20.15 10.87
N GLU A 595 13.27 -20.18 11.88
CA GLU A 595 13.51 -19.63 13.20
C GLU A 595 13.40 -20.72 14.25
N ALA A 596 14.41 -20.89 15.11
CA ALA A 596 14.45 -21.80 16.25
C ALA A 596 14.20 -21.03 17.55
N ASN A 597 13.28 -21.49 18.39
CA ASN A 597 13.01 -20.93 19.71
C ASN A 597 14.05 -21.48 20.72
N ILE A 598 15.05 -20.69 21.08
CA ILE A 598 16.10 -21.05 22.04
C ILE A 598 15.54 -20.98 23.47
N ILE A 599 14.88 -19.88 23.81
CA ILE A 599 14.15 -19.72 25.07
C ILE A 599 12.69 -19.48 24.70
N LYS A 600 11.83 -20.39 25.14
CA LYS A 600 10.42 -20.40 24.78
C LYS A 600 9.76 -19.02 24.90
N LYS A 601 9.21 -18.54 23.81
CA LYS A 601 8.52 -17.23 23.68
C LYS A 601 9.36 -15.99 23.98
N LEU A 602 10.65 -16.13 24.28
CA LEU A 602 11.52 -15.00 24.64
C LEU A 602 12.62 -14.78 23.61
N LEU A 603 13.44 -15.79 23.31
CA LEU A 603 14.60 -15.68 22.48
C LEU A 603 14.57 -16.72 21.36
N SER A 604 14.72 -16.29 20.14
CA SER A 604 14.92 -17.13 18.97
C SER A 604 16.11 -16.67 18.14
N ALA A 605 16.67 -17.62 17.40
CA ALA A 605 17.64 -17.36 16.35
C ALA A 605 17.06 -17.84 15.01
N PHE A 606 17.43 -17.19 13.92
CA PHE A 606 16.91 -17.52 12.61
C PHE A 606 17.98 -17.40 11.52
N VAL A 607 17.71 -18.13 10.43
CA VAL A 607 18.37 -17.98 9.14
C VAL A 607 17.32 -17.65 8.08
N GLU A 608 17.70 -16.83 7.11
CA GLU A 608 16.83 -16.34 6.07
C GLU A 608 17.56 -16.31 4.74
N ALA A 609 16.86 -16.59 3.67
CA ALA A 609 17.36 -16.48 2.32
C ALA A 609 16.33 -15.79 1.44
N ASP A 610 16.73 -14.66 0.85
CA ASP A 610 15.95 -13.97 -0.17
C ASP A 610 16.38 -14.40 -1.54
N ASN A 611 15.40 -14.44 -2.49
CA ASN A 611 15.62 -14.86 -3.86
C ASN A 611 16.44 -16.18 -3.93
N ILE A 612 15.95 -17.23 -3.27
CA ILE A 612 16.65 -18.53 -3.07
C ILE A 612 17.24 -19.09 -4.37
N PHE A 613 16.56 -18.87 -5.50
CA PHE A 613 16.98 -19.39 -6.82
C PHE A 613 17.96 -18.44 -7.54
N ASP A 614 18.42 -17.39 -6.89
CA ASP A 614 19.35 -16.38 -7.47
C ASP A 614 18.87 -15.86 -8.82
N ARG A 615 17.57 -15.59 -8.94
CA ARG A 615 16.98 -15.10 -10.18
C ARG A 615 17.46 -13.68 -10.46
N ASN A 616 18.10 -13.47 -11.58
CA ASN A 616 18.40 -12.14 -12.10
C ASN A 616 17.14 -11.58 -12.78
N TYR A 617 16.64 -10.42 -12.32
CA TYR A 617 15.45 -9.80 -12.86
C TYR A 617 15.46 -8.29 -12.64
N ALA A 618 14.70 -7.59 -13.49
CA ALA A 618 14.42 -6.17 -13.38
C ALA A 618 12.90 -5.95 -13.40
N ASP A 619 12.39 -5.17 -12.47
CA ASP A 619 10.96 -4.99 -12.30
C ASP A 619 10.42 -3.74 -13.01
N LEU A 620 11.16 -2.63 -12.98
CA LEU A 620 10.75 -1.36 -13.58
C LEU A 620 11.97 -0.62 -14.16
N LEU A 621 11.85 -0.05 -15.36
CA LEU A 621 12.87 0.77 -16.06
C LEU A 621 14.28 0.14 -16.15
N GLY A 622 14.40 -1.19 -15.95
CA GLY A 622 15.69 -1.88 -15.98
C GLY A 622 16.52 -1.72 -14.71
N SER A 623 15.95 -1.20 -13.63
CA SER A 623 16.55 -1.25 -12.30
C SER A 623 16.75 -2.71 -11.90
N GLN A 624 18.01 -3.10 -11.68
CA GLN A 624 18.34 -4.48 -11.36
C GLN A 624 17.95 -4.78 -9.91
N MET A 625 17.14 -5.81 -9.73
CA MET A 625 16.76 -6.31 -8.42
C MET A 625 17.85 -7.19 -7.82
N PRO A 626 17.92 -7.30 -6.48
CA PRO A 626 18.90 -8.13 -5.80
C PRO A 626 18.84 -9.61 -6.24
N GLY A 627 19.99 -10.24 -6.37
CA GLY A 627 20.14 -11.68 -6.46
C GLY A 627 19.84 -12.35 -5.12
N ARG A 628 20.37 -13.56 -4.89
CA ARG A 628 20.22 -14.26 -3.60
C ARG A 628 20.99 -13.52 -2.51
N TRP A 629 20.34 -13.34 -1.34
CA TRP A 629 20.95 -12.85 -0.12
C TRP A 629 20.74 -13.87 1.01
N LEU A 630 21.82 -14.20 1.73
CA LEU A 630 21.81 -15.04 2.92
C LEU A 630 21.97 -14.17 4.16
N MET A 631 21.09 -14.36 5.11
CA MET A 631 21.01 -13.56 6.32
C MET A 631 20.76 -14.44 7.54
N GLY A 632 21.07 -13.91 8.70
CA GLY A 632 20.77 -14.57 9.97
C GLY A 632 20.65 -13.55 11.09
N GLY A 633 19.97 -13.94 12.15
CA GLY A 633 19.73 -13.02 13.24
C GLY A 633 19.16 -13.63 14.50
N ILE A 634 18.91 -12.74 15.45
CA ILE A 634 18.29 -13.05 16.74
C ILE A 634 17.06 -12.17 16.92
N LYS A 635 16.04 -12.74 17.56
CA LYS A 635 14.80 -12.05 17.91
C LYS A 635 14.47 -12.28 19.38
N ILE A 636 14.20 -11.21 20.10
CA ILE A 636 13.64 -11.20 21.44
C ILE A 636 12.19 -10.73 21.34
N SER A 637 11.27 -11.46 21.96
CA SER A 637 9.86 -11.11 21.99
C SER A 637 9.33 -11.25 23.41
N LEU A 638 8.64 -10.21 23.88
CA LEU A 638 7.97 -10.18 25.19
C LEU A 638 6.49 -9.91 24.95
N SER A 639 5.61 -10.69 25.52
CA SER A 639 4.16 -10.48 25.46
C SER A 639 3.51 -10.86 26.80
N LYS A 640 2.67 -9.96 27.32
CA LYS A 640 1.90 -10.17 28.55
C LYS A 640 0.44 -9.77 28.35
#